data_68831dd6f1eaacf18def7f8a6b343f82
#
_entry.id   68831dd6f1eaacf18def7f8a6b343f82
#
_cell.length_a   1.000
_cell.length_b   1.000
_cell.length_c   1.000
_cell.angle_alpha   90.00
_cell.angle_beta   90.00
_cell.angle_gamma   90.00
#
_symmetry.space_group_name_H-M   'P 1'
#
loop_
_entity.id
_entity.type
_entity.pdbx_description
1 polymer ?
#
loop_
_entity_poly.entity_id
_entity_poly.type
_entity_poly.pdbx_seq_one_letter_code
_entity_poly.pdbx_strand_id
1 'polypeptide(L)'
;MAETTENTVNLPYRNPELPTEERIDDLLGRMTLEEKVGQMMQLDARSGDLDDLIVNKHVGSILHTSPSDLPKAVETVNSKTRLGIPLVIGDDCIHGYSFWPGATIFPEQLGMATTWDSEKVQAAGRATAEEVSTTGVHWTFSPVLCIARDTRWGRVGETFGEDPYLIGEMASSIVKGYQGGAKAGEPLAKDAILACAKHFAGYSETQGGRDASEADLSHRKLESWFLPPFERVAKEGCGTFMLGYESIEGVPVTFNKWLLSDKLRGAWNYQGTLITDWDNVGRSVWEQKVKPDYVQAAADAVKSGNDLVMTTPKFYEGAIEAVKAGLLDESLIDAAVARILALKFRLGLFEDPRLPDQKRIDAVIGSEEHQQLNLEVAREAVALLKNNGSLPFNVAGAKRIAVVGPLANDAQTQLGDWAGSSGQINWMPDGHPREMITTVLDGFKQLAPEGCEVVYSRGANIVDLVPDPEGEFYPDGQPRPKIGVSAKLDRVLLDEAVENARQSDLIVAVVGDVIQAIGEGCSTATLELLGGQNALIDALSNVAHETGKPFVVVLVSSKPQVLPASVIGTNGVIVDETPAEGTSALLWAPSPGMKGGQAIAEIILGETEPSGRLPITFPRHAGQLPVYYNQIRGQHGNRYADLTQNPAFAFGEGLSYTTFEYGDPTITNVPESGIFAETDTVHAEITLTNTGDRKGTEVVQLYIGDIVTSYSWTDRELKAFQRVELEPGKSKTVAFDIPVSDCTIVDSEANRIVEPGEFEVLIGHSSRREHLKRTTFTVA
;
A
#
# COMPACT_ATOMS: atom_id res chain seq x y z
N MET A 1 -0.21 54.19 -7.68
CA MET A 1 -0.71 52.80 -7.83
C MET A 1 -1.09 52.58 -9.30
N ALA A 2 -0.11 52.59 -10.20
CA ALA A 2 -0.30 52.30 -11.64
C ALA A 2 1.03 51.95 -12.35
N GLU A 3 2.08 51.44 -11.61
CA GLU A 3 3.38 51.07 -12.20
C GLU A 3 3.73 49.58 -12.05
N THR A 4 2.84 48.75 -11.47
CA THR A 4 3.16 47.36 -11.14
C THR A 4 2.64 46.32 -12.15
N THR A 5 1.86 46.71 -13.15
CA THR A 5 1.19 45.72 -14.05
C THR A 5 1.85 45.55 -15.41
N GLU A 6 2.74 46.43 -15.86
CA GLU A 6 3.40 46.29 -17.17
C GLU A 6 4.74 45.54 -17.17
N ASN A 7 5.38 45.35 -15.99
CA ASN A 7 6.71 44.73 -15.90
C ASN A 7 6.71 43.21 -15.67
N THR A 8 5.56 42.58 -15.44
CA THR A 8 5.47 41.14 -15.11
C THR A 8 5.36 40.22 -16.34
N VAL A 9 5.02 40.75 -17.52
CA VAL A 9 4.80 39.97 -18.74
C VAL A 9 6.09 39.56 -19.44
N ASN A 10 7.24 40.18 -19.12
CA ASN A 10 8.54 39.94 -19.81
C ASN A 10 9.61 39.25 -18.93
N LEU A 11 9.22 38.58 -17.84
CA LEU A 11 10.22 37.87 -17.03
C LEU A 11 10.51 36.50 -17.67
N PRO A 12 11.79 36.13 -17.88
CA PRO A 12 12.18 34.88 -18.54
C PRO A 12 11.51 33.63 -17.91
N TYR A 13 11.45 33.53 -16.58
CA TYR A 13 10.81 32.38 -15.90
C TYR A 13 9.30 32.23 -16.18
N ARG A 14 8.62 33.31 -16.63
CA ARG A 14 7.19 33.30 -17.01
C ARG A 14 6.98 33.05 -18.51
N ASN A 15 8.03 32.97 -19.30
CA ASN A 15 7.92 32.71 -20.72
C ASN A 15 7.89 31.21 -21.01
N PRO A 16 6.74 30.60 -21.39
CA PRO A 16 6.63 29.17 -21.65
C PRO A 16 7.43 28.67 -22.87
N GLU A 17 7.89 29.58 -23.73
CA GLU A 17 8.70 29.25 -24.93
C GLU A 17 10.18 28.97 -24.58
N LEU A 18 10.64 29.36 -23.39
CA LEU A 18 12.01 29.11 -22.96
C LEU A 18 12.16 27.70 -22.36
N PRO A 19 13.36 27.09 -22.51
CA PRO A 19 13.68 25.84 -21.83
C PRO A 19 13.49 25.94 -20.32
N THR A 20 13.05 24.84 -19.70
CA THR A 20 12.77 24.78 -18.26
C THR A 20 13.99 25.18 -17.42
N GLU A 21 15.19 24.75 -17.81
CA GLU A 21 16.45 25.08 -17.13
C GLU A 21 16.70 26.59 -17.13
N GLU A 22 16.52 27.28 -18.26
CA GLU A 22 16.68 28.73 -18.35
C GLU A 22 15.66 29.48 -17.46
N ARG A 23 14.44 28.96 -17.37
CA ARG A 23 13.38 29.50 -16.51
C ARG A 23 13.73 29.33 -15.03
N ILE A 24 14.27 28.16 -14.65
CA ILE A 24 14.72 27.88 -13.29
C ILE A 24 15.88 28.80 -12.90
N ASP A 25 16.89 28.93 -13.74
CA ASP A 25 18.06 29.77 -13.48
C ASP A 25 17.67 31.24 -13.30
N ASP A 26 16.79 31.77 -14.17
CA ASP A 26 16.30 33.15 -14.03
C ASP A 26 15.52 33.34 -12.72
N LEU A 27 14.66 32.39 -12.33
CA LEU A 27 13.85 32.49 -11.13
C LEU A 27 14.73 32.41 -9.88
N LEU A 28 15.64 31.43 -9.81
CA LEU A 28 16.60 31.29 -8.68
C LEU A 28 17.44 32.56 -8.46
N GLY A 29 17.92 33.19 -9.56
CA GLY A 29 18.69 34.43 -9.49
C GLY A 29 17.89 35.63 -8.95
N ARG A 30 16.55 35.53 -8.92
CA ARG A 30 15.67 36.58 -8.38
C ARG A 30 15.22 36.35 -6.94
N MET A 31 15.34 35.11 -6.46
CA MET A 31 14.87 34.72 -5.12
C MET A 31 15.84 35.19 -4.04
N THR A 32 15.30 35.64 -2.90
CA THR A 32 16.06 35.84 -1.67
C THR A 32 16.29 34.51 -0.98
N LEU A 33 17.24 34.47 -0.02
CA LEU A 33 17.47 33.27 0.80
C LEU A 33 16.20 32.80 1.51
N GLU A 34 15.43 33.75 2.05
CA GLU A 34 14.15 33.47 2.72
C GLU A 34 13.12 32.82 1.77
N GLU A 35 13.01 33.32 0.54
CA GLU A 35 12.12 32.73 -0.47
C GLU A 35 12.60 31.34 -0.89
N LYS A 36 13.92 31.13 -1.03
CA LYS A 36 14.50 29.82 -1.36
C LYS A 36 14.20 28.79 -0.24
N VAL A 37 14.50 29.15 1.01
CA VAL A 37 14.22 28.24 2.15
C VAL A 37 12.74 27.96 2.30
N GLY A 38 11.88 28.97 2.08
CA GLY A 38 10.42 28.78 2.06
C GLY A 38 9.98 27.75 1.02
N GLN A 39 10.55 27.80 -0.20
CA GLN A 39 10.22 26.79 -1.22
C GLN A 39 10.59 25.36 -0.81
N MET A 40 11.56 25.17 0.08
CA MET A 40 11.93 23.87 0.63
C MET A 40 10.97 23.39 1.73
N MET A 41 9.87 24.08 2.01
CA MET A 41 8.94 23.71 3.08
C MET A 41 7.60 23.28 2.50
N GLN A 42 7.06 22.19 3.10
CA GLN A 42 5.66 21.81 3.01
C GLN A 42 5.04 21.91 4.39
N LEU A 43 4.01 22.71 4.57
CA LEU A 43 3.34 22.90 5.85
C LEU A 43 1.85 22.54 5.79
N ASP A 44 1.33 22.12 6.95
CA ASP A 44 -0.05 21.73 7.13
C ASP A 44 -0.99 22.96 7.08
N ALA A 45 -1.92 22.95 6.11
CA ALA A 45 -2.86 24.03 5.93
C ALA A 45 -3.93 24.11 7.04
N ARG A 46 -4.15 23.01 7.80
CA ARG A 46 -5.08 22.99 8.95
C ARG A 46 -4.59 23.86 10.11
N SER A 47 -3.28 24.09 10.21
CA SER A 47 -2.66 24.83 11.32
C SER A 47 -2.93 26.32 11.31
N GLY A 48 -3.61 26.88 10.31
CA GLY A 48 -4.15 28.20 10.40
C GLY A 48 -4.06 29.19 9.26
N ASP A 49 -3.25 30.22 9.39
CA ASP A 49 -3.24 31.37 8.53
C ASP A 49 -2.49 31.12 7.22
N LEU A 50 -3.22 30.92 6.12
CA LEU A 50 -2.63 30.76 4.77
C LEU A 50 -1.72 31.96 4.41
N ASP A 51 -2.03 33.16 4.88
CA ASP A 51 -1.19 34.35 4.64
C ASP A 51 0.16 34.19 5.34
N ASP A 52 0.22 33.68 6.58
CA ASP A 52 1.48 33.41 7.25
C ASP A 52 2.32 32.38 6.52
N LEU A 53 1.71 31.27 6.10
CA LEU A 53 2.40 30.21 5.37
C LEU A 53 2.95 30.71 4.01
N ILE A 54 2.10 31.38 3.24
CA ILE A 54 2.40 31.72 1.83
C ILE A 54 3.19 33.01 1.71
N VAL A 55 2.83 34.05 2.48
CA VAL A 55 3.40 35.39 2.32
C VAL A 55 4.61 35.59 3.22
N ASN A 56 4.58 35.11 4.48
CA ASN A 56 5.67 35.34 5.42
C ASN A 56 6.75 34.25 5.35
N LYS A 57 6.33 32.97 5.21
CA LYS A 57 7.26 31.82 5.15
C LYS A 57 7.57 31.37 3.74
N HIS A 58 6.87 31.89 2.72
CA HIS A 58 7.13 31.59 1.31
C HIS A 58 7.09 30.10 0.95
N VAL A 59 6.23 29.30 1.62
CA VAL A 59 6.22 27.84 1.47
C VAL A 59 6.05 27.39 0.02
N GLY A 60 6.78 26.36 -0.36
CA GLY A 60 6.73 25.79 -1.69
C GLY A 60 5.56 24.84 -1.89
N SER A 61 5.04 24.28 -0.81
CA SER A 61 3.98 23.27 -0.81
C SER A 61 3.12 23.36 0.45
N ILE A 62 1.86 22.92 0.34
CA ILE A 62 0.94 22.72 1.47
C ILE A 62 0.27 21.36 1.34
N LEU A 63 -0.20 20.82 2.47
CA LEU A 63 -0.99 19.57 2.54
C LEU A 63 -2.20 19.75 3.46
N HIS A 64 -3.12 18.80 3.45
CA HIS A 64 -4.37 18.80 4.21
C HIS A 64 -5.14 20.11 4.02
N THR A 65 -5.32 20.49 2.76
CA THR A 65 -6.01 21.73 2.41
C THR A 65 -7.49 21.45 2.19
N SER A 66 -8.36 22.11 2.98
CA SER A 66 -9.80 21.93 2.82
C SER A 66 -10.29 22.35 1.43
N PRO A 67 -11.40 21.80 0.92
CA PRO A 67 -11.98 22.20 -0.36
C PRO A 67 -12.24 23.71 -0.48
N SER A 68 -12.56 24.38 0.64
CA SER A 68 -12.82 25.82 0.67
C SER A 68 -11.55 26.68 0.68
N ASP A 69 -10.41 26.12 1.07
CA ASP A 69 -9.14 26.85 1.20
C ASP A 69 -8.23 26.70 -0.04
N LEU A 70 -8.45 25.69 -0.86
CA LEU A 70 -7.69 25.49 -2.11
C LEU A 70 -7.70 26.74 -3.03
N PRO A 71 -8.86 27.33 -3.40
CA PRO A 71 -8.87 28.54 -4.22
C PRO A 71 -8.20 29.74 -3.54
N LYS A 72 -8.38 29.88 -2.22
CA LYS A 72 -7.79 30.97 -1.44
C LYS A 72 -6.26 30.91 -1.42
N ALA A 73 -5.69 29.70 -1.28
CA ALA A 73 -4.25 29.52 -1.33
C ALA A 73 -3.65 29.99 -2.65
N VAL A 74 -4.25 29.61 -3.77
CA VAL A 74 -3.82 30.05 -5.12
C VAL A 74 -3.98 31.55 -5.30
N GLU A 75 -5.10 32.13 -4.85
CA GLU A 75 -5.34 33.58 -4.90
C GLU A 75 -4.30 34.35 -4.08
N THR A 76 -3.96 33.85 -2.87
CA THR A 76 -2.93 34.46 -2.01
C THR A 76 -1.56 34.47 -2.69
N VAL A 77 -1.14 33.38 -3.32
CA VAL A 77 0.11 33.36 -4.12
C VAL A 77 0.12 34.45 -5.17
N ASN A 78 -0.95 34.54 -5.98
CA ASN A 78 -1.00 35.42 -7.14
C ASN A 78 -1.11 36.90 -6.76
N SER A 79 -1.81 37.21 -5.66
CA SER A 79 -2.12 38.60 -5.28
C SER A 79 -1.19 39.18 -4.24
N LYS A 80 -0.51 38.36 -3.42
CA LYS A 80 0.23 38.83 -2.24
C LYS A 80 1.73 38.49 -2.23
N THR A 81 2.19 37.61 -3.13
CA THR A 81 3.64 37.27 -3.18
C THR A 81 4.36 38.02 -4.32
N ARG A 82 5.66 38.27 -4.11
CA ARG A 82 6.48 39.07 -5.03
C ARG A 82 6.73 38.37 -6.38
N LEU A 83 7.00 37.09 -6.34
CA LEU A 83 7.38 36.31 -7.54
C LEU A 83 6.21 35.46 -8.09
N GLY A 84 5.14 35.28 -7.32
CA GLY A 84 3.99 34.46 -7.73
C GLY A 84 4.40 33.03 -8.06
N ILE A 85 5.28 32.43 -7.24
CA ILE A 85 5.70 31.04 -7.39
C ILE A 85 4.54 30.13 -6.94
N PRO A 86 3.98 29.30 -7.83
CA PRO A 86 2.81 28.49 -7.49
C PRO A 86 3.14 27.44 -6.42
N LEU A 87 2.13 27.11 -5.61
CA LEU A 87 2.22 26.01 -4.64
C LEU A 87 2.10 24.64 -5.35
N VAL A 88 2.84 23.65 -4.85
CA VAL A 88 2.46 22.25 -5.07
C VAL A 88 1.55 21.84 -3.90
N ILE A 89 0.34 21.39 -4.21
CA ILE A 89 -0.63 20.98 -3.20
C ILE A 89 -0.68 19.46 -3.21
N GLY A 90 -0.34 18.84 -2.07
CA GLY A 90 -0.27 17.41 -1.91
C GLY A 90 -1.26 16.90 -0.86
N ASP A 91 -1.64 15.61 -1.00
CA ASP A 91 -2.49 14.93 -0.03
C ASP A 91 -2.30 13.40 -0.08
N ASP A 92 -2.83 12.69 0.91
CA ASP A 92 -2.80 11.23 0.96
C ASP A 92 -3.97 10.65 0.17
N CYS A 93 -3.71 10.32 -1.10
CA CYS A 93 -4.69 9.67 -1.97
C CYS A 93 -4.19 8.25 -2.29
N ILE A 94 -3.99 7.41 -1.26
CA ILE A 94 -3.26 6.14 -1.35
C ILE A 94 -4.03 5.10 -2.17
N HIS A 95 -5.35 5.01 -1.97
CA HIS A 95 -6.22 4.09 -2.70
C HIS A 95 -7.55 4.74 -3.11
N GLY A 96 -7.49 6.01 -3.53
CA GLY A 96 -8.58 6.91 -3.83
C GLY A 96 -8.35 8.26 -3.19
N TYR A 97 -9.17 9.26 -3.48
CA TYR A 97 -9.03 10.58 -2.86
C TYR A 97 -9.66 10.57 -1.46
N SER A 98 -8.85 10.25 -0.46
CA SER A 98 -9.24 10.04 0.94
C SER A 98 -10.04 11.21 1.53
N PHE A 99 -9.70 12.44 1.20
CA PHE A 99 -10.14 13.66 1.88
C PHE A 99 -11.12 14.52 1.07
N TRP A 100 -11.73 13.94 0.05
CA TRP A 100 -12.78 14.60 -0.72
C TRP A 100 -14.09 13.82 -0.60
N PRO A 101 -15.18 14.44 -0.07
CA PRO A 101 -16.46 13.75 0.10
C PRO A 101 -16.99 13.20 -1.22
N GLY A 102 -17.33 11.93 -1.24
CA GLY A 102 -17.88 11.27 -2.43
C GLY A 102 -16.86 10.80 -3.46
N ALA A 103 -15.56 10.99 -3.23
CA ALA A 103 -14.53 10.38 -4.07
C ALA A 103 -14.52 8.85 -3.93
N THR A 104 -14.08 8.17 -4.99
CA THR A 104 -14.03 6.72 -5.04
C THR A 104 -12.90 6.18 -4.18
N ILE A 105 -13.21 5.31 -3.21
CA ILE A 105 -12.23 4.61 -2.39
C ILE A 105 -12.15 3.15 -2.84
N PHE A 106 -11.02 2.81 -3.45
CA PHE A 106 -10.67 1.46 -3.89
C PHE A 106 -10.27 0.58 -2.69
N PRO A 107 -10.12 -0.75 -2.87
CA PRO A 107 -9.42 -1.57 -1.87
C PRO A 107 -8.06 -0.97 -1.53
N GLU A 108 -7.59 -1.13 -0.28
CA GLU A 108 -6.23 -0.73 0.11
C GLU A 108 -5.17 -1.38 -0.79
N GLN A 109 -3.92 -0.89 -0.76
CA GLN A 109 -2.85 -1.43 -1.61
C GLN A 109 -2.66 -2.94 -1.42
N LEU A 110 -2.81 -3.47 -0.20
CA LEU A 110 -2.78 -4.91 0.06
C LEU A 110 -3.93 -5.65 -0.64
N GLY A 111 -5.11 -5.04 -0.69
CA GLY A 111 -6.25 -5.54 -1.47
C GLY A 111 -5.99 -5.48 -2.98
N MET A 112 -5.43 -4.38 -3.46
CA MET A 112 -5.02 -4.27 -4.86
C MET A 112 -3.95 -5.32 -5.22
N ALA A 113 -2.98 -5.59 -4.34
CA ALA A 113 -1.99 -6.64 -4.56
C ALA A 113 -2.60 -8.05 -4.57
N THR A 114 -3.68 -8.27 -3.80
CA THR A 114 -4.42 -9.55 -3.80
C THR A 114 -5.03 -9.87 -5.17
N THR A 115 -5.27 -8.86 -6.01
CA THR A 115 -5.74 -9.07 -7.39
C THR A 115 -4.70 -9.75 -8.27
N TRP A 116 -3.40 -9.54 -8.04
CA TRP A 116 -2.31 -9.90 -8.96
C TRP A 116 -2.56 -9.38 -10.38
N ASP A 117 -3.25 -8.25 -10.48
CA ASP A 117 -3.64 -7.60 -11.75
C ASP A 117 -3.07 -6.19 -11.82
N SER A 118 -1.92 -6.05 -12.44
CA SER A 118 -1.23 -4.77 -12.59
C SER A 118 -2.00 -3.77 -13.47
N GLU A 119 -2.84 -4.23 -14.40
CA GLU A 119 -3.66 -3.36 -15.25
C GLU A 119 -4.81 -2.74 -14.43
N LYS A 120 -5.46 -3.52 -13.55
CA LYS A 120 -6.48 -3.01 -12.63
C LYS A 120 -5.89 -2.01 -11.63
N VAL A 121 -4.68 -2.27 -11.12
CA VAL A 121 -3.97 -1.35 -10.23
C VAL A 121 -3.62 -0.03 -10.94
N GLN A 122 -3.16 -0.11 -12.20
CA GLN A 122 -2.94 1.09 -13.02
C GLN A 122 -4.23 1.87 -13.26
N ALA A 123 -5.33 1.18 -13.57
CA ALA A 123 -6.63 1.81 -13.79
C ALA A 123 -7.16 2.50 -12.52
N ALA A 124 -7.02 1.88 -11.34
CA ALA A 124 -7.37 2.48 -10.06
C ALA A 124 -6.55 3.75 -9.78
N GLY A 125 -5.23 3.71 -10.05
CA GLY A 125 -4.37 4.90 -9.97
C GLY A 125 -4.78 5.99 -10.96
N ARG A 126 -5.21 5.63 -12.17
CA ARG A 126 -5.69 6.59 -13.18
C ARG A 126 -7.00 7.27 -12.72
N ALA A 127 -7.99 6.50 -12.28
CA ALA A 127 -9.25 7.01 -11.75
C ALA A 127 -9.02 7.95 -10.55
N THR A 128 -8.12 7.57 -9.63
CA THR A 128 -7.72 8.44 -8.51
C THR A 128 -7.13 9.77 -9.01
N ALA A 129 -6.23 9.74 -10.01
CA ALA A 129 -5.63 10.95 -10.56
C ALA A 129 -6.67 11.85 -11.26
N GLU A 130 -7.60 11.25 -11.97
CA GLU A 130 -8.71 11.97 -12.62
C GLU A 130 -9.58 12.69 -11.59
N GLU A 131 -9.97 12.04 -10.50
CA GLU A 131 -10.74 12.67 -9.43
C GLU A 131 -9.93 13.78 -8.75
N VAL A 132 -8.72 13.49 -8.28
CA VAL A 132 -7.85 14.42 -7.55
C VAL A 132 -7.55 15.67 -8.38
N SER A 133 -7.21 15.52 -9.65
CA SER A 133 -6.85 16.64 -10.52
C SER A 133 -7.98 17.65 -10.75
N THR A 134 -9.24 17.27 -10.50
CA THR A 134 -10.38 18.17 -10.62
C THR A 134 -10.46 19.21 -9.51
N THR A 135 -9.83 18.91 -8.37
CA THR A 135 -9.98 19.63 -7.11
C THR A 135 -8.90 20.68 -6.88
N GLY A 136 -7.83 20.69 -7.70
CA GLY A 136 -6.68 21.58 -7.52
C GLY A 136 -5.56 20.97 -6.67
N VAL A 137 -5.65 19.69 -6.31
CA VAL A 137 -4.54 18.92 -5.74
C VAL A 137 -3.70 18.33 -6.88
N HIS A 138 -2.39 18.34 -6.73
CA HIS A 138 -1.44 18.01 -7.80
C HIS A 138 -0.59 16.79 -7.50
N TRP A 139 -0.60 16.30 -6.25
CA TRP A 139 0.39 15.37 -5.74
C TRP A 139 -0.26 14.41 -4.74
N THR A 140 -0.04 13.12 -4.91
CA THR A 140 -0.42 12.09 -3.93
C THR A 140 0.81 11.53 -3.23
N PHE A 141 0.70 11.25 -1.92
CA PHE A 141 1.75 10.56 -1.15
C PHE A 141 1.58 9.03 -1.25
N SER A 142 1.57 8.55 -2.48
CA SER A 142 1.39 7.15 -2.88
C SER A 142 2.24 6.84 -4.12
N PRO A 143 2.73 5.60 -4.30
CA PRO A 143 2.46 4.37 -3.55
C PRO A 143 3.38 4.13 -2.34
N VAL A 144 2.94 3.25 -1.43
CA VAL A 144 3.75 2.72 -0.32
C VAL A 144 4.46 1.44 -0.76
N LEU A 145 5.81 1.46 -0.77
CA LEU A 145 6.67 0.38 -1.23
C LEU A 145 7.36 -0.37 -0.08
N CYS A 146 6.89 -0.17 1.15
CA CYS A 146 7.39 -0.90 2.31
C CYS A 146 7.08 -2.39 2.17
N ILE A 147 8.01 -3.25 2.62
CA ILE A 147 7.84 -4.70 2.58
C ILE A 147 7.26 -5.16 3.92
N ALA A 148 6.06 -5.74 3.91
CA ALA A 148 5.37 -6.17 5.13
C ALA A 148 5.83 -7.58 5.53
N ARG A 149 6.73 -7.69 6.51
CA ARG A 149 7.23 -8.97 7.05
C ARG A 149 6.84 -9.21 8.50
N ASP A 150 6.80 -8.17 9.33
CA ASP A 150 6.21 -8.24 10.67
C ASP A 150 4.79 -7.67 10.61
N THR A 151 3.81 -8.55 10.56
CA THR A 151 2.40 -8.18 10.36
C THR A 151 1.73 -7.56 11.59
N ARG A 152 2.48 -7.37 12.69
CA ARG A 152 2.02 -6.55 13.83
C ARG A 152 2.08 -5.06 13.53
N TRP A 153 2.87 -4.64 12.56
CA TRP A 153 2.96 -3.26 12.10
C TRP A 153 1.58 -2.74 11.63
N GLY A 154 1.20 -1.53 12.06
CA GLY A 154 -0.12 -0.97 11.78
C GLY A 154 -0.36 -0.65 10.30
N ARG A 155 0.71 -0.36 9.54
CA ARG A 155 0.64 0.11 8.14
C ARG A 155 0.76 -0.99 7.10
N VAL A 156 0.56 -2.26 7.47
CA VAL A 156 0.63 -3.41 6.55
C VAL A 156 -0.37 -3.27 5.39
N GLY A 157 -1.59 -2.79 5.65
CA GLY A 157 -2.63 -2.60 4.64
C GLY A 157 -2.26 -1.60 3.54
N GLU A 158 -1.44 -0.60 3.88
CA GLU A 158 -0.94 0.39 2.94
C GLU A 158 0.09 -0.17 1.95
N THR A 159 0.64 -1.38 2.18
CA THR A 159 1.68 -1.99 1.35
C THR A 159 1.10 -2.93 0.29
N PHE A 160 1.89 -3.26 -0.73
CA PHE A 160 1.57 -4.34 -1.67
C PHE A 160 2.01 -5.73 -1.18
N GLY A 161 2.31 -5.91 0.12
CA GLY A 161 2.64 -7.19 0.74
C GLY A 161 4.11 -7.40 1.06
N GLU A 162 4.57 -8.66 0.96
CA GLU A 162 5.89 -9.09 1.46
C GLU A 162 6.97 -9.29 0.38
N ASP A 163 6.58 -9.31 -0.90
CA ASP A 163 7.48 -9.67 -1.99
C ASP A 163 7.95 -8.47 -2.79
N PRO A 164 9.28 -8.24 -2.94
CA PRO A 164 9.81 -7.07 -3.64
C PRO A 164 9.49 -7.03 -5.13
N TYR A 165 9.34 -8.19 -5.81
CA TYR A 165 8.97 -8.22 -7.22
C TYR A 165 7.51 -7.80 -7.41
N LEU A 166 6.57 -8.39 -6.65
CA LEU A 166 5.15 -8.03 -6.70
C LEU A 166 4.93 -6.57 -6.34
N ILE A 167 5.59 -6.07 -5.28
CA ILE A 167 5.55 -4.65 -4.90
C ILE A 167 6.01 -3.77 -6.07
N GLY A 168 7.13 -4.12 -6.70
CA GLY A 168 7.68 -3.37 -7.83
C GLY A 168 6.73 -3.33 -9.04
N GLU A 169 6.05 -4.45 -9.36
CA GLU A 169 5.06 -4.52 -10.45
C GLU A 169 3.85 -3.63 -10.17
N MET A 170 3.25 -3.77 -8.98
CA MET A 170 2.06 -3.01 -8.59
C MET A 170 2.38 -1.51 -8.46
N ALA A 171 3.53 -1.18 -7.84
CA ALA A 171 3.97 0.21 -7.68
C ALA A 171 4.27 0.89 -9.03
N SER A 172 4.93 0.22 -9.96
CA SER A 172 5.14 0.76 -11.31
C SER A 172 3.82 1.05 -12.01
N SER A 173 2.86 0.14 -11.87
CA SER A 173 1.55 0.26 -12.51
C SER A 173 0.74 1.43 -11.93
N ILE A 174 0.66 1.57 -10.61
CA ILE A 174 -0.08 2.68 -10.01
C ILE A 174 0.58 4.03 -10.29
N VAL A 175 1.92 4.11 -10.32
CA VAL A 175 2.67 5.33 -10.73
C VAL A 175 2.33 5.74 -12.17
N LYS A 176 2.26 4.77 -13.10
CA LYS A 176 1.79 5.02 -14.47
C LYS A 176 0.36 5.55 -14.49
N GLY A 177 -0.51 4.99 -13.67
CA GLY A 177 -1.88 5.47 -13.50
C GLY A 177 -1.91 6.92 -13.04
N TYR A 178 -1.26 7.25 -11.93
CA TYR A 178 -1.23 8.61 -11.39
C TYR A 178 -0.64 9.62 -12.36
N GLN A 179 0.49 9.31 -12.98
CA GLN A 179 1.23 10.24 -13.85
C GLN A 179 0.80 10.19 -15.33
N GLY A 180 -0.24 9.39 -15.67
CA GLY A 180 -0.73 9.26 -17.04
C GLY A 180 0.31 8.67 -18.00
N GLY A 181 1.26 7.86 -17.50
CA GLY A 181 2.35 7.26 -18.26
C GLY A 181 3.52 8.19 -18.59
N ALA A 182 3.51 9.43 -18.09
CA ALA A 182 4.62 10.38 -18.32
C ALA A 182 5.94 9.87 -17.71
N LYS A 183 7.02 9.93 -18.49
CA LYS A 183 8.36 9.54 -18.08
C LYS A 183 9.06 10.64 -17.25
N ALA A 184 10.22 10.31 -16.69
CA ALA A 184 11.02 11.28 -15.94
C ALA A 184 11.30 12.54 -16.79
N GLY A 185 11.00 13.72 -16.21
CA GLY A 185 11.19 15.01 -16.88
C GLY A 185 10.11 15.42 -17.89
N GLU A 186 9.23 14.51 -18.32
CA GLU A 186 8.12 14.86 -19.23
C GLU A 186 7.02 15.63 -18.50
N PRO A 187 6.35 16.60 -19.17
CA PRO A 187 5.20 17.30 -18.60
C PRO A 187 4.06 16.35 -18.23
N LEU A 188 3.36 16.64 -17.13
CA LEU A 188 2.16 15.92 -16.76
C LEU A 188 0.91 16.52 -17.40
N ALA A 189 0.04 15.67 -17.92
CA ALA A 189 -1.28 16.06 -18.40
C ALA A 189 -2.12 16.72 -17.29
N LYS A 190 -3.15 17.48 -17.64
CA LYS A 190 -3.99 18.22 -16.67
C LYS A 190 -4.80 17.31 -15.75
N ASP A 191 -5.06 16.10 -16.18
CA ASP A 191 -5.79 15.06 -15.47
C ASP A 191 -4.87 14.04 -14.77
N ALA A 192 -3.55 14.28 -14.80
CA ALA A 192 -2.53 13.51 -14.10
C ALA A 192 -2.02 14.27 -12.87
N ILE A 193 -1.53 13.50 -11.88
CA ILE A 193 -0.95 14.00 -10.64
C ILE A 193 0.42 13.39 -10.41
N LEU A 194 1.25 14.01 -9.58
CA LEU A 194 2.53 13.44 -9.15
C LEU A 194 2.31 12.25 -8.23
N ALA A 195 3.08 11.20 -8.43
CA ALA A 195 3.24 10.10 -7.49
C ALA A 195 4.36 10.38 -6.49
N CYS A 196 4.29 9.77 -5.30
CA CYS A 196 5.32 9.82 -4.28
C CYS A 196 5.58 8.43 -3.73
N ALA A 197 6.66 7.80 -4.15
CA ALA A 197 7.05 6.49 -3.63
C ALA A 197 7.55 6.62 -2.19
N LYS A 198 6.92 5.87 -1.26
CA LYS A 198 7.21 5.95 0.18
C LYS A 198 7.21 4.57 0.84
N HIS A 199 7.86 4.37 1.98
CA HIS A 199 8.76 5.29 2.70
C HIS A 199 10.19 4.81 2.49
N PHE A 200 11.00 5.63 1.85
CA PHE A 200 12.37 5.30 1.37
C PHE A 200 13.36 5.34 2.54
N ALA A 201 13.94 4.21 2.92
CA ALA A 201 13.60 2.83 2.65
C ALA A 201 13.85 1.98 3.90
N GLY A 202 13.06 0.89 4.05
CA GLY A 202 13.27 -0.03 5.19
C GLY A 202 12.36 0.23 6.38
N TYR A 203 11.44 1.17 6.31
CA TYR A 203 10.57 1.62 7.39
C TYR A 203 9.75 0.50 8.07
N SER A 204 9.31 -0.50 7.32
CA SER A 204 8.52 -1.63 7.82
C SER A 204 9.32 -2.69 8.60
N GLU A 205 10.64 -2.61 8.60
CA GLU A 205 11.52 -3.59 9.26
C GLU A 205 11.92 -3.13 10.68
N THR A 206 11.08 -2.36 11.32
CA THR A 206 11.27 -1.89 12.68
C THR A 206 11.15 -3.03 13.70
N GLN A 207 11.89 -2.93 14.79
CA GLN A 207 11.96 -4.00 15.78
C GLN A 207 10.64 -4.26 16.50
N GLY A 208 10.16 -5.50 16.47
CA GLY A 208 8.95 -5.94 17.17
C GLY A 208 7.65 -5.41 16.57
N GLY A 209 7.65 -5.09 15.27
CA GLY A 209 6.49 -4.56 14.55
C GLY A 209 6.05 -3.16 14.99
N ARG A 210 6.85 -2.47 15.82
CA ARG A 210 6.54 -1.11 16.29
C ARG A 210 6.70 -0.11 15.16
N ASP A 211 5.97 0.97 15.22
CA ASP A 211 6.09 2.03 14.23
C ASP A 211 7.27 2.97 14.54
N ALA A 212 7.89 3.54 13.50
CA ALA A 212 8.89 4.60 13.57
C ALA A 212 10.13 4.31 14.48
N SER A 213 10.51 3.04 14.65
CA SER A 213 11.68 2.65 15.45
C SER A 213 12.89 2.33 14.58
N GLU A 214 14.00 1.90 15.22
CA GLU A 214 15.18 1.44 14.48
C GLU A 214 14.85 0.23 13.59
N ALA A 215 15.34 0.27 12.35
CA ALA A 215 15.33 -0.85 11.42
C ALA A 215 16.69 -1.52 11.40
N ASP A 216 16.76 -2.79 11.84
CA ASP A 216 18.00 -3.58 11.87
C ASP A 216 18.34 -4.12 10.46
N LEU A 217 18.80 -3.23 9.61
CA LEU A 217 19.07 -3.46 8.20
C LEU A 217 20.53 -3.17 7.85
N SER A 218 21.27 -4.19 7.41
CA SER A 218 22.55 -3.97 6.74
C SER A 218 22.35 -3.43 5.31
N HIS A 219 23.38 -2.81 4.72
CA HIS A 219 23.38 -2.44 3.30
C HIS A 219 23.08 -3.64 2.39
N ARG A 220 23.61 -4.84 2.71
CA ARG A 220 23.30 -6.07 2.00
C ARG A 220 21.80 -6.39 2.01
N LYS A 221 21.14 -6.31 3.18
CA LYS A 221 19.70 -6.60 3.32
C LYS A 221 18.85 -5.54 2.59
N LEU A 222 19.26 -4.27 2.62
CA LEU A 222 18.63 -3.20 1.84
C LEU A 222 18.69 -3.49 0.34
N GLU A 223 19.87 -3.81 -0.20
CA GLU A 223 20.05 -4.13 -1.62
C GLU A 223 19.33 -5.41 -2.04
N SER A 224 19.24 -6.39 -1.14
CA SER A 224 18.56 -7.65 -1.45
C SER A 224 17.06 -7.47 -1.65
N TRP A 225 16.41 -6.67 -0.80
CA TRP A 225 14.95 -6.69 -0.69
C TRP A 225 14.29 -5.33 -0.73
N PHE A 226 14.80 -4.32 0.01
CA PHE A 226 14.08 -3.08 0.26
C PHE A 226 14.28 -2.01 -0.80
N LEU A 227 15.44 -2.00 -1.48
CA LEU A 227 15.73 -1.03 -2.53
C LEU A 227 15.19 -1.40 -3.92
N PRO A 228 15.07 -2.69 -4.33
CA PRO A 228 14.61 -3.04 -5.67
C PRO A 228 13.27 -2.44 -6.09
N PRO A 229 12.20 -2.42 -5.27
CA PRO A 229 10.94 -1.77 -5.65
C PRO A 229 11.08 -0.28 -5.92
N PHE A 230 11.89 0.42 -5.09
CA PHE A 230 12.16 1.86 -5.27
C PHE A 230 12.98 2.15 -6.51
N GLU A 231 14.02 1.36 -6.78
CA GLU A 231 14.82 1.48 -7.99
C GLU A 231 13.97 1.33 -9.25
N ARG A 232 13.03 0.39 -9.22
CA ARG A 232 12.10 0.16 -10.32
C ARG A 232 11.22 1.36 -10.61
N VAL A 233 10.58 1.95 -9.58
CA VAL A 233 9.72 3.13 -9.78
C VAL A 233 10.53 4.40 -10.07
N ALA A 234 11.78 4.49 -9.63
CA ALA A 234 12.69 5.56 -10.05
C ALA A 234 12.95 5.51 -11.56
N LYS A 235 13.22 4.32 -12.09
CA LYS A 235 13.39 4.08 -13.54
C LYS A 235 12.11 4.31 -14.33
N GLU A 236 10.93 4.05 -13.74
CA GLU A 236 9.62 4.33 -14.35
C GLU A 236 9.32 5.84 -14.44
N GLY A 237 10.02 6.67 -13.67
CA GLY A 237 9.88 8.13 -13.70
C GLY A 237 8.95 8.69 -12.61
N CYS A 238 8.83 7.99 -11.48
CA CYS A 238 8.15 8.51 -10.28
C CYS A 238 8.68 9.89 -9.91
N GLY A 239 7.79 10.90 -9.77
CA GLY A 239 8.18 12.31 -9.65
C GLY A 239 8.80 12.66 -8.31
N THR A 240 8.40 11.97 -7.24
CA THR A 240 8.85 12.28 -5.88
C THR A 240 9.05 11.02 -5.05
N PHE A 241 9.95 11.10 -4.06
CA PHE A 241 10.15 10.07 -3.04
C PHE A 241 10.00 10.70 -1.66
N MET A 242 9.38 9.98 -0.73
CA MET A 242 9.25 10.38 0.68
C MET A 242 10.04 9.41 1.57
N LEU A 243 10.72 9.94 2.58
CA LEU A 243 11.47 9.19 3.57
C LEU A 243 10.56 8.49 4.58
N GLY A 244 11.09 7.49 5.29
CA GLY A 244 10.48 6.98 6.50
C GLY A 244 10.98 7.69 7.77
N TYR A 245 10.53 7.19 8.93
CA TYR A 245 10.91 7.76 10.26
C TYR A 245 12.09 7.02 10.90
N GLU A 246 12.42 5.84 10.40
CA GLU A 246 13.36 4.91 11.02
C GLU A 246 14.80 5.41 11.02
N SER A 247 15.60 4.79 11.90
CA SER A 247 17.05 4.84 11.84
C SER A 247 17.57 3.51 11.28
N ILE A 248 18.60 3.58 10.43
CA ILE A 248 19.32 2.41 9.88
C ILE A 248 20.76 2.50 10.38
N GLU A 249 21.26 1.44 11.02
CA GLU A 249 22.60 1.43 11.62
C GLU A 249 22.85 2.64 12.56
N GLY A 250 21.82 3.05 13.28
CA GLY A 250 21.86 4.19 14.20
C GLY A 250 21.79 5.58 13.54
N VAL A 251 21.66 5.66 12.21
CA VAL A 251 21.52 6.93 11.48
C VAL A 251 20.08 7.11 11.04
N PRO A 252 19.36 8.16 11.50
CA PRO A 252 18.04 8.48 10.95
C PRO A 252 18.12 8.63 9.43
N VAL A 253 17.16 8.06 8.70
CA VAL A 253 17.18 8.09 7.23
C VAL A 253 17.27 9.51 6.67
N THR A 254 16.71 10.51 7.38
CA THR A 254 16.81 11.94 7.05
C THR A 254 18.26 12.43 6.89
N PHE A 255 19.22 11.78 7.57
CA PHE A 255 20.65 12.13 7.53
C PHE A 255 21.52 11.04 6.89
N ASN A 256 20.91 10.00 6.33
CA ASN A 256 21.65 8.89 5.74
C ASN A 256 22.16 9.25 4.33
N LYS A 257 23.34 9.88 4.28
CA LYS A 257 23.95 10.33 3.03
C LYS A 257 24.15 9.18 2.03
N TRP A 258 24.53 8.00 2.50
CA TRP A 258 24.69 6.83 1.60
C TRP A 258 23.38 6.54 0.87
N LEU A 259 22.25 6.51 1.59
CA LEU A 259 20.95 6.21 0.99
C LEU A 259 20.49 7.34 0.05
N LEU A 260 20.56 8.60 0.50
CA LEU A 260 19.96 9.74 -0.20
C LEU A 260 20.84 10.29 -1.33
N SER A 261 22.15 10.41 -1.08
CA SER A 261 23.08 10.98 -2.05
C SER A 261 23.76 9.91 -2.89
N ASP A 262 24.42 8.93 -2.25
CA ASP A 262 25.27 8.00 -2.99
C ASP A 262 24.42 6.99 -3.78
N LYS A 263 23.36 6.46 -3.18
CA LYS A 263 22.47 5.48 -3.83
C LYS A 263 21.46 6.17 -4.75
N LEU A 264 20.56 7.01 -4.18
CA LEU A 264 19.44 7.59 -4.93
C LEU A 264 19.92 8.55 -6.02
N ARG A 265 20.75 9.54 -5.68
CA ARG A 265 21.24 10.54 -6.63
C ARG A 265 22.39 10.02 -7.49
N GLY A 266 23.36 9.32 -6.88
CA GLY A 266 24.55 8.82 -7.54
C GLY A 266 24.27 7.60 -8.40
N ALA A 267 23.99 6.45 -7.77
CA ALA A 267 23.88 5.18 -8.47
C ALA A 267 22.64 5.10 -9.38
N TRP A 268 21.48 5.61 -8.94
CA TRP A 268 20.24 5.59 -9.74
C TRP A 268 20.04 6.82 -10.60
N ASN A 269 20.87 7.87 -10.45
CA ASN A 269 20.74 9.15 -11.15
C ASN A 269 19.31 9.73 -11.05
N TYR A 270 18.65 9.58 -9.92
CA TYR A 270 17.27 10.04 -9.71
C TYR A 270 17.20 11.57 -9.69
N GLN A 271 16.37 12.15 -10.55
CA GLN A 271 16.24 13.60 -10.74
C GLN A 271 14.98 14.18 -10.08
N GLY A 272 14.09 13.35 -9.55
CA GLY A 272 12.86 13.81 -8.89
C GLY A 272 13.12 14.49 -7.54
N THR A 273 12.07 14.97 -6.91
CA THR A 273 12.15 15.66 -5.60
C THR A 273 12.08 14.64 -4.45
N LEU A 274 12.95 14.81 -3.46
CA LEU A 274 12.96 14.05 -2.22
C LEU A 274 12.31 14.88 -1.11
N ILE A 275 11.28 14.36 -0.47
CA ILE A 275 10.61 14.98 0.69
C ILE A 275 10.83 14.15 1.95
N THR A 276 10.97 14.80 3.11
CA THR A 276 10.92 14.13 4.40
C THR A 276 9.49 13.69 4.73
N ASP A 277 9.32 12.80 5.68
CA ASP A 277 8.02 12.55 6.30
C ASP A 277 7.75 13.59 7.40
N TRP A 278 6.61 13.48 8.10
CA TRP A 278 6.08 14.45 9.05
C TRP A 278 7.06 14.75 10.19
N ASP A 279 7.49 16.01 10.23
CA ASP A 279 8.42 16.56 11.24
C ASP A 279 9.74 15.78 11.41
N ASN A 280 10.21 15.04 10.40
CA ASN A 280 11.44 14.24 10.51
C ASN A 280 12.66 15.07 10.94
N VAL A 281 12.78 16.30 10.44
CA VAL A 281 13.88 17.18 10.84
C VAL A 281 13.73 17.62 12.31
N GLY A 282 12.51 17.93 12.75
CA GLY A 282 12.21 18.28 14.13
C GLY A 282 12.40 17.10 15.09
N ARG A 283 11.92 15.91 14.73
CA ARG A 283 12.07 14.67 15.52
C ARG A 283 13.54 14.37 15.85
N SER A 284 14.46 14.73 14.97
CA SER A 284 15.90 14.58 15.22
C SER A 284 16.40 15.37 16.43
N VAL A 285 15.71 16.43 16.79
CA VAL A 285 16.04 17.29 17.94
C VAL A 285 15.29 16.85 19.21
N TRP A 286 13.94 16.72 19.11
CA TRP A 286 13.14 16.52 20.32
C TRP A 286 12.92 15.04 20.69
N GLU A 287 12.88 14.13 19.71
CA GLU A 287 12.62 12.69 19.91
C GLU A 287 13.90 11.85 19.86
N GLN A 288 14.54 11.79 18.70
CA GLN A 288 15.74 10.97 18.45
C GLN A 288 16.99 11.54 19.14
N LYS A 289 17.02 12.86 19.39
CA LYS A 289 18.09 13.59 20.09
C LYS A 289 19.48 13.40 19.48
N VAL A 290 19.51 13.27 18.13
CA VAL A 290 20.78 13.15 17.37
C VAL A 290 21.27 14.51 16.88
N LYS A 291 20.47 15.57 17.02
CA LYS A 291 20.82 16.95 16.73
C LYS A 291 20.61 17.83 17.95
N PRO A 292 21.55 18.77 18.23
CA PRO A 292 21.46 19.63 19.41
C PRO A 292 20.37 20.71 19.28
N ASP A 293 20.08 21.15 18.06
CA ASP A 293 19.15 22.23 17.75
C ASP A 293 18.70 22.17 16.26
N TYR A 294 17.75 23.05 15.93
CA TYR A 294 17.17 23.11 14.58
C TYR A 294 18.12 23.69 13.52
N VAL A 295 19.13 24.47 13.91
CA VAL A 295 20.15 25.05 13.01
C VAL A 295 21.02 23.92 12.45
N GLN A 296 21.53 23.06 13.36
CA GLN A 296 22.33 21.90 12.96
C GLN A 296 21.48 20.85 12.22
N ALA A 297 20.23 20.62 12.69
CA ALA A 297 19.31 19.69 12.05
C ALA A 297 19.00 20.11 10.60
N ALA A 298 18.67 21.38 10.37
CA ALA A 298 18.39 21.90 9.03
C ALA A 298 19.61 21.82 8.10
N ALA A 299 20.80 22.25 8.60
CA ALA A 299 22.02 22.18 7.83
C ALA A 299 22.34 20.75 7.38
N ASP A 300 22.26 19.79 8.30
CA ASP A 300 22.62 18.40 8.01
C ASP A 300 21.57 17.70 7.14
N ALA A 301 20.28 18.02 7.28
CA ALA A 301 19.23 17.51 6.41
C ALA A 301 19.47 17.91 4.94
N VAL A 302 19.75 19.19 4.68
CA VAL A 302 20.05 19.68 3.32
C VAL A 302 21.34 19.04 2.77
N LYS A 303 22.40 18.98 3.58
CA LYS A 303 23.68 18.33 3.18
C LYS A 303 23.53 16.84 2.87
N SER A 304 22.56 16.18 3.47
CA SER A 304 22.29 14.75 3.22
C SER A 304 21.50 14.50 1.94
N GLY A 305 20.90 15.55 1.34
CA GLY A 305 20.23 15.46 0.03
C GLY A 305 18.71 15.64 0.07
N ASN A 306 18.14 16.09 1.20
CA ASN A 306 16.71 16.42 1.24
C ASN A 306 16.42 17.70 0.46
N ASP A 307 15.32 17.68 -0.32
CA ASP A 307 14.87 18.85 -1.07
C ASP A 307 13.73 19.57 -0.37
N LEU A 308 12.71 18.85 0.06
CA LEU A 308 11.50 19.38 0.67
C LEU A 308 11.33 18.83 2.09
N VAL A 309 10.97 19.69 3.04
CA VAL A 309 10.82 19.35 4.45
C VAL A 309 9.35 19.45 4.85
N MET A 310 8.76 18.32 5.22
CA MET A 310 7.36 18.24 5.65
C MET A 310 7.23 18.63 7.12
N THR A 311 6.35 19.58 7.40
CA THR A 311 5.81 19.95 8.72
C THR A 311 6.81 20.17 9.84
N THR A 312 8.01 20.68 9.52
CA THR A 312 8.97 21.19 10.51
C THR A 312 9.05 22.73 10.42
N PRO A 313 8.14 23.50 11.07
CA PRO A 313 8.10 24.97 10.92
C PRO A 313 9.42 25.66 11.27
N LYS A 314 10.14 25.16 12.28
CA LYS A 314 11.44 25.70 12.73
C LYS A 314 12.60 25.45 11.77
N PHE A 315 12.37 24.67 10.70
CA PHE A 315 13.36 24.52 9.62
C PHE A 315 13.65 25.85 8.93
N TYR A 316 12.62 26.73 8.81
CA TYR A 316 12.75 28.03 8.16
C TYR A 316 13.87 28.89 8.79
N GLU A 317 13.73 29.18 10.08
CA GLU A 317 14.73 29.96 10.80
C GLU A 317 16.05 29.22 10.92
N GLY A 318 16.01 27.89 11.16
CA GLY A 318 17.19 27.04 11.29
C GLY A 318 18.06 27.03 10.04
N ALA A 319 17.49 26.88 8.85
CA ALA A 319 18.23 26.86 7.60
C ALA A 319 18.83 28.24 7.25
N ILE A 320 18.05 29.33 7.45
CA ILE A 320 18.53 30.70 7.23
C ILE A 320 19.71 31.01 8.14
N GLU A 321 19.59 30.65 9.43
CA GLU A 321 20.68 30.86 10.42
C GLU A 321 21.90 30.01 10.09
N ALA A 322 21.70 28.75 9.64
CA ALA A 322 22.79 27.87 9.22
C ALA A 322 23.61 28.46 8.06
N VAL A 323 22.97 29.07 7.07
CA VAL A 323 23.65 29.76 5.96
C VAL A 323 24.41 31.00 6.50
N LYS A 324 23.76 31.85 7.30
CA LYS A 324 24.37 33.05 7.86
C LYS A 324 25.57 32.72 8.76
N ALA A 325 25.55 31.58 9.44
CA ALA A 325 26.63 31.08 10.26
C ALA A 325 27.75 30.35 9.50
N GLY A 326 27.61 30.16 8.17
CA GLY A 326 28.54 29.40 7.33
C GLY A 326 28.52 27.89 7.59
N LEU A 327 27.47 27.36 8.25
CA LEU A 327 27.28 25.94 8.50
C LEU A 327 26.66 25.22 7.29
N LEU A 328 25.96 25.95 6.43
CA LEU A 328 25.30 25.44 5.21
C LEU A 328 25.67 26.33 4.03
N ASP A 329 26.13 25.74 2.93
CA ASP A 329 26.37 26.45 1.69
C ASP A 329 25.04 26.72 0.96
N GLU A 330 24.78 27.98 0.57
CA GLU A 330 23.55 28.36 -0.14
C GLU A 330 23.37 27.61 -1.45
N SER A 331 24.46 27.19 -2.11
CA SER A 331 24.40 26.41 -3.35
C SER A 331 23.67 25.06 -3.19
N LEU A 332 23.68 24.46 -2.00
CA LEU A 332 22.93 23.24 -1.73
C LEU A 332 21.42 23.53 -1.61
N ILE A 333 21.04 24.71 -1.09
CA ILE A 333 19.67 25.19 -1.11
C ILE A 333 19.23 25.45 -2.56
N ASP A 334 20.08 26.13 -3.37
CA ASP A 334 19.80 26.38 -4.79
C ASP A 334 19.55 25.07 -5.56
N ALA A 335 20.35 24.05 -5.33
CA ALA A 335 20.18 22.75 -5.96
C ALA A 335 18.86 22.06 -5.55
N ALA A 336 18.44 22.16 -4.30
CA ALA A 336 17.16 21.63 -3.81
C ALA A 336 15.99 22.40 -4.43
N VAL A 337 16.04 23.72 -4.38
CA VAL A 337 15.01 24.61 -4.97
C VAL A 337 14.89 24.41 -6.47
N ALA A 338 15.99 24.23 -7.20
CA ALA A 338 15.96 23.93 -8.64
C ALA A 338 15.12 22.69 -8.94
N ARG A 339 15.26 21.61 -8.15
CA ARG A 339 14.44 20.39 -8.32
C ARG A 339 12.96 20.64 -7.99
N ILE A 340 12.67 21.44 -6.97
CA ILE A 340 11.28 21.82 -6.61
C ILE A 340 10.65 22.67 -7.71
N LEU A 341 11.40 23.64 -8.26
CA LEU A 341 10.94 24.46 -9.38
C LEU A 341 10.72 23.62 -10.65
N ALA A 342 11.64 22.68 -10.95
CA ALA A 342 11.47 21.75 -12.05
C ALA A 342 10.15 20.94 -11.94
N LEU A 343 9.80 20.51 -10.73
CA LEU A 343 8.53 19.83 -10.45
C LEU A 343 7.33 20.73 -10.78
N LYS A 344 7.37 22.01 -10.39
CA LYS A 344 6.32 23.00 -10.66
C LYS A 344 6.14 23.29 -12.15
N PHE A 345 7.26 23.38 -12.88
CA PHE A 345 7.25 23.53 -14.35
C PHE A 345 6.72 22.26 -15.02
N ARG A 346 7.13 21.06 -14.56
CA ARG A 346 6.62 19.78 -15.07
C ARG A 346 5.09 19.67 -14.93
N LEU A 347 4.53 20.20 -13.85
CA LEU A 347 3.08 20.28 -13.62
C LEU A 347 2.41 21.39 -14.45
N GLY A 348 3.18 22.32 -15.04
CA GLY A 348 2.64 23.47 -15.78
C GLY A 348 1.97 24.52 -14.90
N LEU A 349 2.29 24.58 -13.60
CA LEU A 349 1.60 25.44 -12.64
C LEU A 349 1.82 26.94 -12.84
N PHE A 350 2.88 27.35 -13.52
CA PHE A 350 3.13 28.75 -13.88
C PHE A 350 2.19 29.26 -14.96
N GLU A 351 1.74 28.38 -15.84
CA GLU A 351 0.81 28.66 -16.95
C GLU A 351 -0.65 28.42 -16.54
N ASP A 352 -0.88 27.38 -15.73
CA ASP A 352 -2.20 26.98 -15.27
C ASP A 352 -2.11 26.54 -13.81
N PRO A 353 -2.58 27.35 -12.85
CA PRO A 353 -2.52 27.01 -11.43
C PRO A 353 -3.44 25.84 -11.03
N ARG A 354 -4.10 25.19 -12.00
CA ARG A 354 -4.99 24.03 -11.82
C ARG A 354 -6.03 24.23 -10.72
N LEU A 355 -6.76 25.35 -10.79
CA LEU A 355 -7.84 25.65 -9.85
C LEU A 355 -8.91 24.55 -9.84
N PRO A 356 -9.64 24.37 -8.72
CA PRO A 356 -10.82 23.51 -8.67
C PRO A 356 -11.81 23.83 -9.80
N ASP A 357 -12.22 22.81 -10.54
CA ASP A 357 -13.17 22.91 -11.65
C ASP A 357 -14.47 22.21 -11.26
N GLN A 358 -15.48 22.98 -10.84
CA GLN A 358 -16.74 22.42 -10.35
C GLN A 358 -17.44 21.54 -11.39
N LYS A 359 -17.34 21.84 -12.68
CA LYS A 359 -17.95 20.99 -13.72
C LYS A 359 -17.26 19.63 -13.84
N ARG A 360 -15.93 19.62 -13.71
CA ARG A 360 -15.16 18.37 -13.69
C ARG A 360 -15.40 17.61 -12.38
N ILE A 361 -15.44 18.31 -11.25
CA ILE A 361 -15.78 17.71 -9.95
C ILE A 361 -17.10 16.96 -10.04
N ASP A 362 -18.16 17.63 -10.49
CA ASP A 362 -19.50 17.05 -10.60
C ASP A 362 -19.59 15.90 -11.61
N ALA A 363 -18.71 15.85 -12.60
CA ALA A 363 -18.72 14.83 -13.66
C ALA A 363 -17.84 13.61 -13.35
N VAL A 364 -16.78 13.77 -12.57
CA VAL A 364 -15.71 12.78 -12.45
C VAL A 364 -15.69 12.14 -11.07
N ILE A 365 -15.84 12.94 -9.99
CA ILE A 365 -15.74 12.42 -8.63
C ILE A 365 -16.89 11.45 -8.36
N GLY A 366 -16.53 10.22 -7.97
CA GLY A 366 -17.48 9.16 -7.67
C GLY A 366 -18.33 8.72 -8.87
N SER A 367 -17.87 8.96 -10.10
CA SER A 367 -18.58 8.61 -11.33
C SER A 367 -18.99 7.14 -11.38
N GLU A 368 -20.03 6.81 -12.15
CA GLU A 368 -20.48 5.42 -12.34
C GLU A 368 -19.36 4.54 -12.91
N GLU A 369 -18.54 5.07 -13.81
CA GLU A 369 -17.37 4.37 -14.37
C GLU A 369 -16.35 4.00 -13.28
N HIS A 370 -16.01 4.95 -12.40
CA HIS A 370 -15.09 4.71 -11.29
C HIS A 370 -15.68 3.75 -10.24
N GLN A 371 -16.98 3.85 -9.96
CA GLN A 371 -17.66 2.91 -9.06
C GLN A 371 -17.73 1.49 -9.65
N GLN A 372 -17.89 1.35 -10.98
CA GLN A 372 -17.83 0.05 -11.66
C GLN A 372 -16.42 -0.54 -11.59
N LEU A 373 -15.39 0.27 -11.88
CA LEU A 373 -14.00 -0.16 -11.72
C LEU A 373 -13.70 -0.59 -10.26
N ASN A 374 -14.21 0.16 -9.28
CA ASN A 374 -14.07 -0.20 -7.87
C ASN A 374 -14.63 -1.58 -7.57
N LEU A 375 -15.83 -1.92 -8.11
CA LEU A 375 -16.42 -3.23 -7.96
C LEU A 375 -15.58 -4.34 -8.62
N GLU A 376 -15.05 -4.07 -9.80
CA GLU A 376 -14.19 -5.03 -10.51
C GLU A 376 -12.90 -5.32 -9.71
N VAL A 377 -12.23 -4.28 -9.21
CA VAL A 377 -11.06 -4.45 -8.33
C VAL A 377 -11.43 -5.19 -7.05
N ALA A 378 -12.55 -4.83 -6.40
CA ALA A 378 -13.01 -5.48 -5.18
C ALA A 378 -13.30 -6.98 -5.37
N ARG A 379 -13.87 -7.40 -6.51
CA ARG A 379 -14.10 -8.82 -6.86
C ARG A 379 -12.81 -9.62 -6.91
N GLU A 380 -11.76 -9.05 -7.47
CA GLU A 380 -10.45 -9.69 -7.58
C GLU A 380 -9.61 -9.58 -6.29
N ALA A 381 -9.93 -8.62 -5.41
CA ALA A 381 -9.22 -8.38 -4.15
C ALA A 381 -9.64 -9.33 -3.01
N VAL A 382 -10.62 -10.21 -3.21
CA VAL A 382 -11.06 -11.18 -2.21
C VAL A 382 -10.41 -12.54 -2.47
N ALA A 383 -9.68 -13.06 -1.48
CA ALA A 383 -9.07 -14.39 -1.55
C ALA A 383 -9.93 -15.43 -0.82
N LEU A 384 -10.29 -16.51 -1.51
CA LEU A 384 -10.90 -17.70 -0.90
C LEU A 384 -9.77 -18.59 -0.36
N LEU A 385 -9.67 -18.75 0.97
CA LEU A 385 -8.56 -19.47 1.61
C LEU A 385 -8.93 -20.88 2.05
N LYS A 386 -10.21 -21.13 2.28
CA LYS A 386 -10.74 -22.46 2.65
C LYS A 386 -12.12 -22.65 2.05
N ASN A 387 -12.39 -23.84 1.54
CA ASN A 387 -13.71 -24.25 1.07
C ASN A 387 -13.82 -25.79 1.12
N ASN A 388 -14.78 -26.29 1.88
CA ASN A 388 -15.08 -27.72 1.96
C ASN A 388 -16.08 -28.20 0.90
N GLY A 389 -16.34 -27.38 -0.12
CA GLY A 389 -17.34 -27.62 -1.15
C GLY A 389 -18.71 -26.99 -0.87
N SER A 390 -18.85 -26.21 0.25
CA SER A 390 -20.09 -25.50 0.56
C SER A 390 -20.27 -24.22 -0.26
N LEU A 391 -19.21 -23.69 -0.82
CA LEU A 391 -19.23 -22.54 -1.75
C LEU A 391 -18.94 -22.98 -3.18
N PRO A 392 -19.61 -22.39 -4.17
CA PRO A 392 -20.60 -21.31 -4.05
C PRO A 392 -21.89 -21.82 -3.40
N PHE A 393 -22.47 -20.99 -2.54
CA PHE A 393 -23.72 -21.38 -1.88
C PHE A 393 -24.90 -21.31 -2.85
N ASN A 394 -25.60 -22.45 -3.01
CA ASN A 394 -26.80 -22.47 -3.82
C ASN A 394 -27.97 -21.83 -3.06
N VAL A 395 -28.27 -20.60 -3.39
CA VAL A 395 -29.32 -19.81 -2.73
C VAL A 395 -30.73 -20.20 -3.16
N ALA A 396 -30.88 -21.06 -4.20
CA ALA A 396 -32.20 -21.52 -4.64
C ALA A 396 -32.92 -22.33 -3.55
N GLY A 397 -34.04 -21.79 -3.09
CA GLY A 397 -34.85 -22.41 -2.03
C GLY A 397 -34.39 -22.07 -0.60
N ALA A 398 -33.33 -21.33 -0.41
CA ALA A 398 -32.94 -20.79 0.90
C ALA A 398 -34.01 -19.82 1.39
N LYS A 399 -34.36 -19.94 2.67
CA LYS A 399 -35.40 -19.11 3.31
C LYS A 399 -34.80 -18.02 4.17
N ARG A 400 -33.59 -18.25 4.71
CA ARG A 400 -32.98 -17.34 5.67
C ARG A 400 -31.46 -17.42 5.60
N ILE A 401 -30.81 -16.25 5.54
CA ILE A 401 -29.37 -16.08 5.62
C ILE A 401 -29.04 -15.22 6.84
N ALA A 402 -28.18 -15.73 7.74
CA ALA A 402 -27.66 -14.93 8.86
C ALA A 402 -26.34 -14.28 8.46
N VAL A 403 -26.32 -12.95 8.42
CA VAL A 403 -25.10 -12.14 8.23
C VAL A 403 -24.79 -11.53 9.59
N VAL A 404 -23.81 -12.08 10.28
CA VAL A 404 -23.48 -11.75 11.66
C VAL A 404 -22.08 -11.20 11.80
N GLY A 405 -21.83 -10.50 12.87
CA GLY A 405 -20.49 -9.98 13.17
C GLY A 405 -20.40 -8.46 13.21
N PRO A 406 -19.41 -7.93 13.90
CA PRO A 406 -19.25 -6.50 14.11
C PRO A 406 -19.03 -5.72 12.82
N LEU A 407 -18.40 -6.34 11.80
CA LEU A 407 -18.07 -5.70 10.52
C LEU A 407 -19.12 -5.95 9.42
N ALA A 408 -20.15 -6.75 9.68
CA ALA A 408 -21.18 -7.08 8.69
C ALA A 408 -21.90 -5.85 8.10
N ASN A 409 -22.07 -4.80 8.93
CA ASN A 409 -22.71 -3.54 8.56
C ASN A 409 -21.86 -2.32 8.94
N ASP A 410 -20.55 -2.46 8.98
CA ASP A 410 -19.62 -1.35 9.23
C ASP A 410 -19.11 -0.79 7.90
N ALA A 411 -19.62 0.40 7.54
CA ALA A 411 -19.31 1.02 6.26
C ALA A 411 -17.93 1.70 6.23
N GLN A 412 -17.39 2.11 7.38
CA GLN A 412 -16.14 2.88 7.41
C GLN A 412 -14.92 1.96 7.54
N THR A 413 -14.96 0.96 8.42
CA THR A 413 -13.82 0.04 8.62
C THR A 413 -13.45 -0.73 7.35
N GLN A 414 -14.44 -1.11 6.52
CA GLN A 414 -14.14 -1.80 5.26
C GLN A 414 -13.38 -0.96 4.23
N LEU A 415 -13.36 0.38 4.39
CA LEU A 415 -12.60 1.27 3.52
C LEU A 415 -11.09 1.21 3.82
N GLY A 416 -10.70 0.84 5.04
CA GLY A 416 -9.33 0.82 5.49
C GLY A 416 -8.84 2.16 6.03
N ASP A 417 -7.51 2.32 6.14
CA ASP A 417 -6.89 3.58 6.54
C ASP A 417 -6.82 4.57 5.37
N TRP A 418 -6.50 5.83 5.65
CA TRP A 418 -6.44 6.91 4.65
C TRP A 418 -7.71 6.98 3.77
N ALA A 419 -8.87 6.83 4.39
CA ALA A 419 -10.18 6.85 3.72
C ALA A 419 -11.15 7.91 4.28
N GLY A 420 -10.61 9.00 4.83
CA GLY A 420 -11.39 10.14 5.32
C GLY A 420 -11.96 10.00 6.74
N SER A 421 -12.23 8.79 7.20
CA SER A 421 -12.75 8.49 8.55
C SER A 421 -11.65 8.13 9.57
N SER A 422 -10.42 8.02 9.14
CA SER A 422 -9.27 7.66 9.98
C SER A 422 -8.72 8.82 10.83
N GLY A 423 -9.34 10.02 10.76
CA GLY A 423 -9.10 11.10 11.72
C GLY A 423 -8.06 12.14 11.34
N GLN A 424 -7.46 12.06 10.16
CA GLN A 424 -6.45 13.01 9.69
C GLN A 424 -7.02 14.39 9.36
N ILE A 425 -8.33 14.50 9.08
CA ILE A 425 -8.99 15.74 8.70
C ILE A 425 -10.25 16.00 9.53
N ASN A 426 -10.73 17.25 9.54
CA ASN A 426 -11.86 17.67 10.36
C ASN A 426 -13.11 18.05 9.55
N TRP A 427 -13.05 18.05 8.22
CA TRP A 427 -14.20 18.42 7.36
C TRP A 427 -14.99 17.20 6.83
N MET A 428 -14.60 15.97 7.19
CA MET A 428 -15.33 14.74 6.90
C MET A 428 -15.55 13.92 8.20
N PRO A 429 -16.24 14.46 9.20
CA PRO A 429 -16.38 13.81 10.51
C PRO A 429 -17.12 12.47 10.44
N ASP A 430 -17.97 12.28 9.42
CA ASP A 430 -18.76 11.07 9.19
C ASP A 430 -18.16 10.18 8.06
N GLY A 431 -16.97 10.54 7.54
CA GLY A 431 -16.33 9.86 6.41
C GLY A 431 -17.03 10.10 5.08
N HIS A 432 -16.93 9.12 4.16
CA HIS A 432 -17.60 9.16 2.85
C HIS A 432 -19.13 8.92 2.94
N PRO A 433 -19.93 9.40 1.96
CA PRO A 433 -21.36 9.20 1.94
C PRO A 433 -21.76 7.73 2.05
N ARG A 434 -22.63 7.40 3.00
CA ARG A 434 -23.03 6.02 3.31
C ARG A 434 -23.62 5.27 2.12
N GLU A 435 -24.34 5.96 1.26
CA GLU A 435 -25.00 5.42 0.06
C GLU A 435 -24.01 4.94 -1.01
N MET A 436 -22.77 5.39 -0.98
CA MET A 436 -21.73 4.95 -1.92
C MET A 436 -21.08 3.63 -1.49
N ILE A 437 -21.27 3.24 -0.22
CA ILE A 437 -20.59 2.11 0.39
C ILE A 437 -21.57 0.95 0.54
N THR A 438 -21.26 -0.17 -0.10
CA THR A 438 -22.02 -1.41 0.01
C THR A 438 -21.37 -2.30 1.06
N THR A 439 -21.99 -2.44 2.24
CA THR A 439 -21.51 -3.36 3.28
C THR A 439 -21.84 -4.81 2.93
N VAL A 440 -21.24 -5.77 3.63
CA VAL A 440 -21.54 -7.20 3.40
C VAL A 440 -23.03 -7.48 3.59
N LEU A 441 -23.64 -6.89 4.61
CA LEU A 441 -25.09 -6.98 4.84
C LEU A 441 -25.90 -6.42 3.67
N ASP A 442 -25.50 -5.27 3.12
CA ASP A 442 -26.17 -4.67 1.96
C ASP A 442 -26.04 -5.56 0.73
N GLY A 443 -24.84 -6.12 0.47
CA GLY A 443 -24.60 -7.04 -0.64
C GLY A 443 -25.52 -8.26 -0.59
N PHE A 444 -25.65 -8.91 0.57
CA PHE A 444 -26.58 -10.00 0.72
C PHE A 444 -28.05 -9.60 0.56
N LYS A 445 -28.46 -8.43 1.08
CA LYS A 445 -29.82 -7.91 0.88
C LYS A 445 -30.16 -7.61 -0.59
N GLN A 446 -29.16 -7.17 -1.35
CA GLN A 446 -29.31 -6.87 -2.79
C GLN A 446 -29.44 -8.14 -3.62
N LEU A 447 -28.71 -9.21 -3.26
CA LEU A 447 -28.59 -10.43 -4.06
C LEU A 447 -29.49 -11.58 -3.58
N ALA A 448 -30.05 -11.48 -2.36
CA ALA A 448 -30.96 -12.53 -1.85
C ALA A 448 -32.20 -12.62 -2.76
N PRO A 449 -32.62 -13.84 -3.14
CA PRO A 449 -33.82 -14.01 -3.96
C PRO A 449 -35.09 -13.63 -3.19
N GLU A 450 -36.15 -13.32 -3.94
CA GLU A 450 -37.44 -12.99 -3.37
C GLU A 450 -37.91 -14.11 -2.41
N GLY A 451 -38.29 -13.73 -1.20
CA GLY A 451 -38.74 -14.64 -0.14
C GLY A 451 -37.61 -15.21 0.74
N CYS A 452 -36.36 -14.90 0.46
CA CYS A 452 -35.23 -15.20 1.36
C CYS A 452 -34.99 -14.02 2.32
N GLU A 453 -35.13 -14.28 3.62
CA GLU A 453 -34.89 -13.29 4.66
C GLU A 453 -33.38 -13.17 4.94
N VAL A 454 -32.82 -11.95 4.91
CA VAL A 454 -31.44 -11.66 5.37
C VAL A 454 -31.51 -11.02 6.75
N VAL A 455 -31.04 -11.73 7.76
CA VAL A 455 -31.04 -11.26 9.15
C VAL A 455 -29.66 -10.84 9.59
N TYR A 456 -29.60 -9.78 10.41
CA TYR A 456 -28.36 -9.22 10.95
C TYR A 456 -28.33 -9.32 12.46
N SER A 457 -27.17 -9.68 13.01
CA SER A 457 -26.82 -9.54 14.42
C SER A 457 -25.35 -9.11 14.55
N ARG A 458 -25.09 -8.15 15.43
CA ARG A 458 -23.72 -7.68 15.68
C ARG A 458 -22.81 -8.77 16.26
N GLY A 459 -23.34 -9.60 17.14
CA GLY A 459 -22.69 -10.77 17.72
C GLY A 459 -21.53 -10.51 18.69
N ALA A 460 -20.72 -9.48 18.44
CA ALA A 460 -19.59 -9.11 19.28
C ALA A 460 -19.26 -7.60 19.16
N ASN A 461 -18.63 -7.04 20.19
CA ASN A 461 -17.89 -5.79 20.11
C ASN A 461 -16.40 -6.10 19.95
N ILE A 462 -15.66 -5.21 19.24
CA ILE A 462 -14.23 -5.36 18.99
C ILE A 462 -13.43 -4.59 20.02
N VAL A 463 -13.67 -3.28 20.15
CA VAL A 463 -12.97 -2.39 21.08
C VAL A 463 -13.93 -1.47 21.81
N ASP A 464 -13.51 -1.04 22.99
CA ASP A 464 -14.05 0.11 23.73
C ASP A 464 -13.11 1.30 23.53
N LEU A 465 -13.62 2.47 23.17
CA LEU A 465 -12.81 3.67 22.94
C LEU A 465 -12.57 4.40 24.27
N VAL A 466 -11.29 4.56 24.64
CA VAL A 466 -10.84 5.27 25.85
C VAL A 466 -9.90 6.42 25.47
N PRO A 467 -9.79 7.47 26.32
CA PRO A 467 -8.77 8.50 26.13
C PRO A 467 -7.36 7.89 26.11
N ASP A 468 -6.47 8.48 25.25
CA ASP A 468 -5.08 8.04 25.21
C ASP A 468 -4.40 8.31 26.57
N PRO A 469 -3.77 7.30 27.20
CA PRO A 469 -3.07 7.48 28.49
C PRO A 469 -1.84 8.37 28.39
N GLU A 470 -1.29 8.61 27.20
CA GLU A 470 -0.15 9.52 26.99
C GLU A 470 -0.54 11.00 26.97
N GLY A 471 -1.86 11.31 27.08
CA GLY A 471 -2.37 12.68 27.16
C GLY A 471 -3.27 13.08 26.01
N GLU A 472 -3.70 14.35 26.04
CA GLU A 472 -4.68 14.88 25.06
C GLU A 472 -4.04 15.34 23.73
N PHE A 473 -2.71 15.62 23.74
CA PHE A 473 -1.99 16.16 22.60
C PHE A 473 -0.67 15.44 22.34
N TYR A 474 -0.28 15.34 21.09
CA TYR A 474 1.06 14.99 20.67
C TYR A 474 2.06 16.11 20.97
N PRO A 475 3.38 15.85 20.99
CA PRO A 475 4.40 16.88 21.22
C PRO A 475 4.38 18.05 20.20
N ASP A 476 3.86 17.82 19.01
CA ASP A 476 3.66 18.84 17.96
C ASP A 476 2.38 19.67 18.14
N GLY A 477 1.55 19.37 19.16
CA GLY A 477 0.32 20.08 19.48
C GLY A 477 -0.94 19.52 18.80
N GLN A 478 -0.84 18.45 18.02
CA GLN A 478 -2.01 17.79 17.45
C GLN A 478 -2.80 17.03 18.52
N PRO A 479 -4.15 16.99 18.46
CA PRO A 479 -4.94 16.24 19.41
C PRO A 479 -4.74 14.72 19.19
N ARG A 480 -4.56 13.99 20.29
CA ARG A 480 -4.52 12.52 20.26
C ARG A 480 -5.92 11.95 20.11
N PRO A 481 -6.14 11.01 19.16
CA PRO A 481 -7.41 10.29 19.05
C PRO A 481 -7.60 9.39 20.29
N LYS A 482 -8.85 8.96 20.50
CA LYS A 482 -9.12 7.88 21.47
C LYS A 482 -8.52 6.57 20.96
N ILE A 483 -7.95 5.79 21.88
CA ILE A 483 -7.42 4.46 21.59
C ILE A 483 -8.47 3.38 21.81
N GLY A 484 -8.34 2.27 21.04
CA GLY A 484 -9.18 1.09 21.21
C GLY A 484 -8.57 0.11 22.22
N VAL A 485 -9.31 -0.24 23.26
CA VAL A 485 -8.97 -1.38 24.14
C VAL A 485 -9.88 -2.55 23.81
N SER A 486 -9.36 -3.79 23.86
CA SER A 486 -10.14 -4.98 23.54
C SER A 486 -11.42 -5.05 24.39
N ALA A 487 -12.58 -5.08 23.73
CA ALA A 487 -13.89 -5.12 24.40
C ALA A 487 -14.12 -6.43 25.13
N LYS A 488 -14.92 -6.39 26.19
CA LYS A 488 -15.35 -7.60 26.89
C LYS A 488 -16.41 -8.33 26.07
N LEU A 489 -16.48 -9.66 26.25
CA LEU A 489 -17.53 -10.48 25.67
C LEU A 489 -18.93 -10.03 26.17
N ASP A 490 -19.75 -9.64 25.19
CA ASP A 490 -21.18 -9.34 25.43
C ASP A 490 -22.02 -10.59 25.14
N ARG A 491 -22.57 -11.19 26.21
CA ARG A 491 -23.38 -12.41 26.11
C ARG A 491 -24.69 -12.18 25.39
N VAL A 492 -25.30 -11.01 25.52
CA VAL A 492 -26.58 -10.71 24.87
C VAL A 492 -26.41 -10.65 23.34
N LEU A 493 -25.39 -9.98 22.88
CA LEU A 493 -25.06 -9.92 21.43
C LEU A 493 -24.71 -11.31 20.89
N LEU A 494 -23.95 -12.10 21.65
CA LEU A 494 -23.56 -13.45 21.25
C LEU A 494 -24.76 -14.36 21.13
N ASP A 495 -25.62 -14.38 22.15
CA ASP A 495 -26.81 -15.27 22.20
C ASP A 495 -27.81 -14.92 21.07
N GLU A 496 -28.01 -13.65 20.77
CA GLU A 496 -28.79 -13.19 19.61
C GLU A 496 -28.26 -13.74 18.29
N ALA A 497 -26.94 -13.62 18.09
CA ALA A 497 -26.27 -14.11 16.86
C ALA A 497 -26.40 -15.65 16.72
N VAL A 498 -26.21 -16.38 17.81
CA VAL A 498 -26.38 -17.83 17.86
C VAL A 498 -27.81 -18.25 17.51
N GLU A 499 -28.82 -17.57 18.06
CA GLU A 499 -30.23 -17.88 17.78
C GLU A 499 -30.59 -17.60 16.31
N ASN A 500 -30.16 -16.49 15.76
CA ASN A 500 -30.35 -16.18 14.32
C ASN A 500 -29.64 -17.20 13.43
N ALA A 501 -28.44 -17.61 13.78
CA ALA A 501 -27.67 -18.61 13.03
C ALA A 501 -28.38 -19.99 13.02
N ARG A 502 -28.95 -20.44 14.18
CA ARG A 502 -29.69 -21.73 14.27
C ARG A 502 -30.86 -21.81 13.30
N GLN A 503 -31.51 -20.69 13.02
CA GLN A 503 -32.71 -20.61 12.17
C GLN A 503 -32.37 -20.38 10.68
N SER A 504 -31.10 -20.24 10.32
CA SER A 504 -30.69 -19.87 8.99
C SER A 504 -30.18 -21.05 8.16
N ASP A 505 -30.25 -20.93 6.85
CA ASP A 505 -29.75 -21.94 5.87
C ASP A 505 -28.28 -21.70 5.54
N LEU A 506 -27.79 -20.47 5.71
CA LEU A 506 -26.40 -20.06 5.56
C LEU A 506 -26.05 -19.13 6.74
N ILE A 507 -24.87 -19.33 7.31
CA ILE A 507 -24.30 -18.49 8.36
C ILE A 507 -23.06 -17.81 7.80
N VAL A 508 -23.01 -16.47 7.82
CA VAL A 508 -21.85 -15.66 7.37
C VAL A 508 -21.40 -14.78 8.52
N ALA A 509 -20.21 -15.04 9.07
CA ALA A 509 -19.61 -14.21 10.10
C ALA A 509 -18.60 -13.24 9.49
N VAL A 510 -18.80 -11.94 9.70
CA VAL A 510 -17.90 -10.87 9.20
C VAL A 510 -17.15 -10.28 10.38
N VAL A 511 -15.85 -10.57 10.44
CA VAL A 511 -14.94 -10.26 11.55
C VAL A 511 -13.67 -9.62 11.03
N GLY A 512 -12.83 -9.06 11.90
CA GLY A 512 -11.54 -8.51 11.50
C GLY A 512 -11.05 -7.36 12.37
N ASP A 513 -10.39 -6.41 11.72
CA ASP A 513 -9.79 -5.22 12.34
C ASP A 513 -10.81 -4.11 12.63
N VAL A 514 -10.30 -3.05 13.23
CA VAL A 514 -10.98 -1.77 13.39
C VAL A 514 -10.00 -0.64 13.08
N ILE A 515 -10.53 0.51 12.70
CA ILE A 515 -9.75 1.70 12.37
C ILE A 515 -8.70 2.06 13.45
N GLN A 516 -9.00 1.84 14.73
CA GLN A 516 -8.10 2.13 15.85
C GLN A 516 -6.94 1.13 16.02
N ALA A 517 -6.91 0.07 15.22
CA ALA A 517 -5.87 -0.99 15.25
C ALA A 517 -5.13 -1.12 13.90
N ILE A 518 -5.34 -0.17 12.98
CA ILE A 518 -4.70 -0.10 11.67
C ILE A 518 -4.16 1.31 11.42
N GLY A 519 -3.16 1.44 10.54
CA GLY A 519 -2.56 2.70 10.15
C GLY A 519 -1.35 3.10 10.99
N GLU A 520 -0.91 4.34 10.78
CA GLU A 520 0.26 4.92 11.42
C GLU A 520 0.09 5.03 12.93
N GLY A 521 1.10 4.60 13.68
CA GLY A 521 1.08 4.57 15.14
C GLY A 521 0.19 3.48 15.76
N CYS A 522 -0.48 2.64 14.94
CA CYS A 522 -1.47 1.65 15.37
C CYS A 522 -0.96 0.19 15.30
N SER A 523 0.33 -0.04 15.54
CA SER A 523 0.88 -1.40 15.64
C SER A 523 0.27 -2.18 16.79
N THR A 524 0.02 -3.49 16.59
CA THR A 524 -0.59 -4.36 17.60
C THR A 524 0.42 -5.40 18.12
N ALA A 525 0.42 -5.69 19.40
CA ALA A 525 1.31 -6.69 19.98
C ALA A 525 0.87 -8.13 19.68
N THR A 526 -0.42 -8.33 19.41
CA THR A 526 -1.01 -9.62 19.01
C THR A 526 -1.61 -9.54 17.62
N LEU A 527 -1.78 -10.69 16.97
CA LEU A 527 -2.52 -10.84 15.72
C LEU A 527 -3.86 -11.54 15.90
N GLU A 528 -4.24 -11.87 17.13
CA GLU A 528 -5.55 -12.44 17.42
C GLU A 528 -6.64 -11.39 17.27
N LEU A 529 -7.82 -11.83 16.85
CA LEU A 529 -8.99 -10.97 16.75
C LEU A 529 -9.36 -10.39 18.12
N LEU A 530 -9.52 -9.07 18.17
CA LEU A 530 -9.85 -8.34 19.40
C LEU A 530 -11.32 -8.56 19.83
N GLY A 531 -11.58 -8.31 21.10
CA GLY A 531 -12.93 -8.35 21.66
C GLY A 531 -13.56 -9.74 21.72
N GLY A 532 -14.87 -9.81 21.48
CA GLY A 532 -15.65 -11.04 21.52
C GLY A 532 -15.62 -11.87 20.24
N GLN A 533 -14.84 -11.53 19.24
CA GLN A 533 -14.91 -12.10 17.88
C GLN A 533 -14.55 -13.59 17.83
N ASN A 534 -13.50 -14.03 18.54
CA ASN A 534 -13.14 -15.45 18.61
C ASN A 534 -14.25 -16.29 19.26
N ALA A 535 -14.87 -15.78 20.34
CA ALA A 535 -15.99 -16.46 20.98
C ALA A 535 -17.23 -16.53 20.07
N LEU A 536 -17.47 -15.51 19.26
CA LEU A 536 -18.52 -15.52 18.24
C LEU A 536 -18.27 -16.61 17.19
N ILE A 537 -17.05 -16.66 16.62
CA ILE A 537 -16.67 -17.66 15.62
C ILE A 537 -16.85 -19.08 16.19
N ASP A 538 -16.34 -19.35 17.39
CA ASP A 538 -16.44 -20.67 18.04
C ASP A 538 -17.91 -21.06 18.30
N ALA A 539 -18.74 -20.13 18.76
CA ALA A 539 -20.15 -20.38 18.99
C ALA A 539 -20.92 -20.68 17.68
N LEU A 540 -20.63 -19.94 16.61
CA LEU A 540 -21.25 -20.16 15.29
C LEU A 540 -20.74 -21.45 14.65
N SER A 541 -19.47 -21.81 14.82
CA SER A 541 -18.90 -23.09 14.40
C SER A 541 -19.63 -24.28 15.08
N ASN A 542 -19.90 -24.15 16.36
CA ASN A 542 -20.71 -25.18 17.10
C ASN A 542 -22.14 -25.28 16.55
N VAL A 543 -22.79 -24.14 16.25
CA VAL A 543 -24.13 -24.14 15.61
C VAL A 543 -24.08 -24.83 14.25
N ALA A 544 -23.09 -24.54 13.44
CA ALA A 544 -22.90 -25.14 12.13
C ALA A 544 -22.71 -26.66 12.24
N HIS A 545 -21.88 -27.11 13.18
CA HIS A 545 -21.67 -28.53 13.47
C HIS A 545 -22.96 -29.24 13.91
N GLU A 546 -23.72 -28.65 14.85
CA GLU A 546 -24.96 -29.19 15.37
C GLU A 546 -26.06 -29.25 14.29
N THR A 547 -26.15 -28.28 13.41
CA THR A 547 -27.24 -28.14 12.44
C THR A 547 -26.91 -28.68 11.05
N GLY A 548 -25.64 -28.93 10.75
CA GLY A 548 -25.12 -29.28 9.43
C GLY A 548 -25.23 -28.16 8.39
N LYS A 549 -25.41 -26.89 8.84
CA LYS A 549 -25.52 -25.73 7.96
C LYS A 549 -24.15 -25.19 7.57
N PRO A 550 -23.99 -24.67 6.34
CA PRO A 550 -22.76 -23.99 5.93
C PRO A 550 -22.46 -22.79 6.81
N PHE A 551 -21.22 -22.69 7.26
CA PHE A 551 -20.70 -21.56 8.02
C PHE A 551 -19.49 -20.96 7.30
N VAL A 552 -19.59 -19.70 6.92
CA VAL A 552 -18.56 -18.94 6.20
C VAL A 552 -18.00 -17.85 7.10
N VAL A 553 -16.69 -17.80 7.24
CA VAL A 553 -15.99 -16.69 7.89
C VAL A 553 -15.47 -15.75 6.82
N VAL A 554 -15.80 -14.48 6.94
CA VAL A 554 -15.26 -13.38 6.11
C VAL A 554 -14.38 -12.54 7.03
N LEU A 555 -13.07 -12.58 6.77
CA LEU A 555 -12.08 -11.77 7.46
C LEU A 555 -11.87 -10.47 6.70
N VAL A 556 -12.35 -9.35 7.23
CA VAL A 556 -12.09 -8.00 6.72
C VAL A 556 -11.00 -7.39 7.59
N SER A 557 -9.78 -7.30 7.07
CA SER A 557 -8.63 -6.85 7.87
C SER A 557 -7.53 -6.28 7.00
N SER A 558 -6.85 -5.24 7.45
CA SER A 558 -5.70 -4.61 6.78
C SER A 558 -4.40 -5.41 6.91
N LYS A 559 -4.43 -6.55 7.59
CA LYS A 559 -3.25 -7.40 7.82
C LYS A 559 -3.68 -8.84 8.13
N PRO A 560 -2.79 -9.84 7.95
CA PRO A 560 -3.04 -11.20 8.40
C PRO A 560 -3.37 -11.27 9.89
N GLN A 561 -4.46 -11.95 10.23
CA GLN A 561 -4.90 -12.20 11.60
C GLN A 561 -4.71 -13.68 11.95
N VAL A 562 -4.44 -13.96 13.22
CA VAL A 562 -4.44 -15.33 13.77
C VAL A 562 -5.88 -15.70 14.10
N LEU A 563 -6.39 -16.71 13.40
CA LEU A 563 -7.77 -17.19 13.55
C LEU A 563 -7.85 -18.38 14.54
N PRO A 564 -8.99 -18.60 15.20
CA PRO A 564 -9.16 -19.71 16.13
C PRO A 564 -9.10 -21.08 15.43
N ALA A 565 -8.83 -22.13 16.21
CA ALA A 565 -8.70 -23.49 15.71
C ALA A 565 -9.95 -24.01 14.99
N SER A 566 -11.13 -23.49 15.35
CA SER A 566 -12.41 -23.78 14.66
C SER A 566 -12.40 -23.36 13.18
N VAL A 567 -11.49 -22.45 12.77
CA VAL A 567 -11.32 -21.98 11.37
C VAL A 567 -10.15 -22.66 10.68
N ILE A 568 -8.95 -22.60 11.29
CA ILE A 568 -7.70 -23.03 10.65
C ILE A 568 -7.16 -24.38 11.13
N GLY A 569 -7.88 -25.08 12.01
CA GLY A 569 -7.41 -26.33 12.62
C GLY A 569 -6.50 -26.11 13.81
N THR A 570 -5.97 -27.21 14.38
CA THR A 570 -5.13 -27.15 15.57
C THR A 570 -3.73 -26.60 15.28
N ASN A 571 -3.29 -25.68 16.14
CA ASN A 571 -1.93 -25.15 16.12
C ASN A 571 -1.00 -26.09 16.89
N GLY A 572 -0.43 -27.11 16.24
CA GLY A 572 0.47 -28.07 16.88
C GLY A 572 1.84 -28.14 16.24
N VAL A 573 2.75 -28.90 16.85
CA VAL A 573 4.07 -29.22 16.31
C VAL A 573 3.94 -30.04 15.02
N ILE A 574 2.92 -30.89 14.97
CA ILE A 574 2.51 -31.60 13.77
C ILE A 574 1.26 -30.86 13.27
N VAL A 575 1.33 -30.37 12.06
CA VAL A 575 0.13 -29.86 11.39
C VAL A 575 -0.76 -31.08 11.16
N ASP A 576 -1.76 -31.25 12.02
CA ASP A 576 -2.80 -32.20 11.74
C ASP A 576 -3.58 -31.61 10.54
N GLU A 577 -3.51 -32.28 9.41
CA GLU A 577 -4.27 -31.92 8.21
C GLU A 577 -5.76 -32.15 8.37
N THR A 578 -6.20 -32.52 9.58
CA THR A 578 -7.61 -32.67 9.91
C THR A 578 -8.29 -31.29 9.74
N PRO A 579 -9.18 -31.12 8.77
CA PRO A 579 -9.90 -29.86 8.61
C PRO A 579 -10.59 -29.47 9.91
N ALA A 580 -10.54 -28.19 10.25
CA ALA A 580 -11.30 -27.69 11.40
C ALA A 580 -12.77 -28.07 11.23
N GLU A 581 -13.33 -28.80 12.20
CA GLU A 581 -14.73 -29.13 12.19
C GLU A 581 -15.56 -27.86 12.46
N GLY A 582 -16.54 -27.57 11.59
CA GLY A 582 -17.50 -26.50 11.78
C GLY A 582 -17.42 -25.35 10.78
N THR A 583 -16.26 -24.79 10.50
CA THR A 583 -16.13 -23.72 9.47
C THR A 583 -16.03 -24.32 8.09
N SER A 584 -17.01 -23.97 7.22
CA SER A 584 -17.10 -24.51 5.86
C SER A 584 -16.16 -23.78 4.89
N ALA A 585 -16.06 -22.46 5.01
CA ALA A 585 -15.24 -21.64 4.11
C ALA A 585 -14.66 -20.42 4.85
N LEU A 586 -13.53 -19.94 4.36
CA LEU A 586 -12.86 -18.72 4.81
C LEU A 586 -12.54 -17.84 3.60
N LEU A 587 -13.00 -16.59 3.63
CA LEU A 587 -12.61 -15.54 2.72
C LEU A 587 -11.81 -14.49 3.46
N TRP A 588 -10.77 -13.96 2.81
CA TRP A 588 -10.06 -12.77 3.26
C TRP A 588 -10.29 -11.63 2.29
N ALA A 589 -10.71 -10.48 2.82
CA ALA A 589 -10.97 -9.26 2.07
C ALA A 589 -10.18 -8.12 2.71
N PRO A 590 -8.93 -7.86 2.24
CA PRO A 590 -8.09 -6.82 2.81
C PRO A 590 -8.63 -5.43 2.47
N SER A 591 -9.30 -4.80 3.45
CA SER A 591 -9.94 -3.48 3.32
C SER A 591 -10.54 -3.26 1.93
N PRO A 592 -11.67 -3.94 1.61
CA PRO A 592 -12.08 -4.16 0.21
C PRO A 592 -12.72 -2.93 -0.48
N GLY A 593 -12.65 -1.74 0.14
CA GLY A 593 -13.15 -0.50 -0.44
C GLY A 593 -14.68 -0.37 -0.47
N MET A 594 -15.17 0.62 -1.23
CA MET A 594 -16.61 0.98 -1.23
C MET A 594 -17.53 -0.13 -1.72
N LYS A 595 -17.08 -0.99 -2.62
CA LYS A 595 -17.89 -2.08 -3.22
C LYS A 595 -17.56 -3.46 -2.64
N GLY A 596 -16.74 -3.52 -1.60
CA GLY A 596 -16.28 -4.77 -1.01
C GLY A 596 -17.39 -5.70 -0.55
N GLY A 597 -18.42 -5.17 0.09
CA GLY A 597 -19.54 -6.00 0.57
C GLY A 597 -20.34 -6.64 -0.56
N GLN A 598 -20.51 -5.95 -1.69
CA GLN A 598 -21.13 -6.53 -2.89
C GLN A 598 -20.27 -7.66 -3.45
N ALA A 599 -18.96 -7.42 -3.64
CA ALA A 599 -18.03 -8.42 -4.16
C ALA A 599 -18.00 -9.70 -3.30
N ILE A 600 -17.97 -9.55 -1.98
CA ILE A 600 -18.00 -10.67 -1.02
C ILE A 600 -19.30 -11.48 -1.17
N ALA A 601 -20.45 -10.82 -1.24
CA ALA A 601 -21.73 -11.51 -1.38
C ALA A 601 -21.83 -12.23 -2.73
N GLU A 602 -21.40 -11.61 -3.84
CA GLU A 602 -21.35 -12.22 -5.18
C GLU A 602 -20.48 -13.48 -5.20
N ILE A 603 -19.31 -13.45 -4.57
CA ILE A 603 -18.44 -14.62 -4.47
C ILE A 603 -19.14 -15.72 -3.68
N ILE A 604 -19.67 -15.46 -2.49
CA ILE A 604 -20.30 -16.48 -1.65
C ILE A 604 -21.51 -17.12 -2.37
N LEU A 605 -22.28 -16.33 -3.11
CA LEU A 605 -23.46 -16.81 -3.84
C LEU A 605 -23.12 -17.38 -5.23
N GLY A 606 -21.86 -17.27 -5.67
CA GLY A 606 -21.36 -17.86 -6.92
C GLY A 606 -21.64 -17.07 -8.19
N GLU A 607 -21.99 -15.79 -8.07
CA GLU A 607 -22.12 -14.87 -9.21
C GLU A 607 -20.74 -14.42 -9.73
N THR A 608 -19.75 -14.41 -8.85
CA THR A 608 -18.35 -14.10 -9.18
C THR A 608 -17.46 -15.26 -8.77
N GLU A 609 -16.52 -15.60 -9.65
CA GLU A 609 -15.47 -16.61 -9.43
C GLU A 609 -14.34 -15.98 -8.58
N PRO A 610 -13.93 -16.59 -7.44
CA PRO A 610 -12.83 -16.08 -6.65
C PRO A 610 -11.50 -16.26 -7.38
N SER A 611 -10.74 -15.18 -7.54
CA SER A 611 -9.44 -15.18 -8.22
C SER A 611 -8.31 -14.55 -7.41
N GLY A 612 -8.61 -13.97 -6.25
CA GLY A 612 -7.64 -13.36 -5.37
C GLY A 612 -6.58 -14.35 -4.87
N ARG A 613 -5.32 -13.88 -4.78
CA ARG A 613 -4.19 -14.65 -4.24
C ARG A 613 -3.47 -13.82 -3.18
N LEU A 614 -2.95 -14.49 -2.14
CA LEU A 614 -2.29 -13.82 -1.03
C LEU A 614 -1.00 -13.12 -1.48
N PRO A 615 -0.90 -11.79 -1.26
CA PRO A 615 0.36 -11.06 -1.44
C PRO A 615 1.25 -11.10 -0.18
N ILE A 616 0.80 -11.81 0.85
CA ILE A 616 1.43 -11.87 2.17
C ILE A 616 1.13 -13.19 2.86
N THR A 617 2.11 -13.70 3.61
CA THR A 617 2.02 -14.94 4.38
C THR A 617 1.18 -14.75 5.65
N PHE A 618 0.30 -15.70 5.96
CA PHE A 618 -0.49 -15.74 7.20
C PHE A 618 0.22 -16.57 8.27
N PRO A 619 0.62 -15.98 9.41
CA PRO A 619 1.19 -16.73 10.52
C PRO A 619 0.12 -17.55 11.25
N ARG A 620 0.54 -18.61 11.96
CA ARG A 620 -0.29 -19.35 12.90
C ARG A 620 -0.27 -18.74 14.31
N HIS A 621 0.77 -17.99 14.61
CA HIS A 621 0.99 -17.37 15.91
C HIS A 621 1.93 -16.17 15.75
N ALA A 622 1.73 -15.09 16.50
CA ALA A 622 2.60 -13.91 16.46
C ALA A 622 4.09 -14.22 16.77
N GLY A 623 4.35 -15.30 17.50
CA GLY A 623 5.72 -15.77 17.77
C GLY A 623 6.48 -16.32 16.56
N GLN A 624 5.81 -16.55 15.41
CA GLN A 624 6.49 -16.91 14.16
C GLN A 624 7.12 -15.72 13.45
N LEU A 625 6.69 -14.49 13.80
CA LEU A 625 7.12 -13.29 13.09
C LEU A 625 8.61 -12.96 13.30
N PRO A 626 9.27 -12.47 12.25
CA PRO A 626 8.77 -12.30 10.89
C PRO A 626 8.65 -13.63 10.13
N VAL A 627 7.54 -13.85 9.41
CA VAL A 627 7.34 -15.04 8.56
C VAL A 627 6.97 -14.58 7.14
N TYR A 628 7.72 -15.05 6.16
CA TYR A 628 7.55 -14.75 4.74
C TYR A 628 8.17 -15.88 3.89
N TYR A 629 7.70 -16.05 2.64
CA TYR A 629 8.03 -17.24 1.85
C TYR A 629 9.51 -17.32 1.43
N ASN A 630 10.19 -16.17 1.22
CA ASN A 630 11.57 -16.09 0.75
C ASN A 630 12.59 -15.87 1.87
N GLN A 631 12.38 -16.52 3.02
CA GLN A 631 13.37 -16.53 4.11
C GLN A 631 14.68 -17.21 3.68
N ILE A 632 15.80 -16.68 4.19
CA ILE A 632 17.11 -17.24 3.94
C ILE A 632 17.20 -18.65 4.53
N ARG A 633 17.80 -19.61 3.78
CA ARG A 633 18.06 -20.98 4.23
C ARG A 633 19.04 -21.02 5.40
N GLY A 634 19.00 -22.07 6.18
CA GLY A 634 20.00 -22.35 7.23
C GLY A 634 19.46 -22.46 8.65
N GLN A 635 18.22 -22.95 8.78
CA GLN A 635 17.58 -23.18 10.07
C GLN A 635 17.83 -24.62 10.57
N HIS A 636 17.86 -24.81 11.90
CA HIS A 636 17.88 -26.13 12.52
C HIS A 636 16.47 -26.71 12.63
N GLY A 637 16.12 -27.60 11.68
CA GLY A 637 14.78 -28.21 11.59
C GLY A 637 13.71 -27.21 11.07
N ASN A 638 12.47 -27.65 11.08
CA ASN A 638 11.31 -26.93 10.47
C ASN A 638 10.23 -26.63 11.51
N ARG A 639 10.58 -26.54 12.79
CA ARG A 639 9.64 -26.27 13.86
C ARG A 639 10.26 -25.53 15.03
N TYR A 640 9.44 -24.84 15.77
CA TYR A 640 9.70 -24.47 17.15
C TYR A 640 9.57 -25.71 18.04
N ALA A 641 9.88 -25.61 19.32
CA ALA A 641 9.67 -26.71 20.26
C ALA A 641 8.18 -27.11 20.37
N ASP A 642 7.30 -26.15 20.22
CA ASP A 642 5.86 -26.22 20.48
C ASP A 642 4.96 -25.88 19.28
N LEU A 643 5.53 -25.43 18.16
CA LEU A 643 4.77 -25.00 16.98
C LEU A 643 5.54 -25.36 15.69
N THR A 644 4.82 -25.67 14.61
CA THR A 644 5.39 -25.75 13.26
C THR A 644 5.92 -24.39 12.80
N GLN A 645 6.90 -24.38 11.90
CA GLN A 645 7.31 -23.17 11.18
C GLN A 645 6.44 -22.90 9.95
N ASN A 646 5.64 -23.87 9.49
CA ASN A 646 4.76 -23.67 8.36
C ASN A 646 3.69 -22.60 8.67
N PRO A 647 3.45 -21.66 7.77
CA PRO A 647 2.39 -20.66 7.93
C PRO A 647 1.00 -21.31 7.90
N ALA A 648 -0.02 -20.56 8.31
CA ALA A 648 -1.41 -20.95 8.12
C ALA A 648 -1.74 -20.99 6.62
N PHE A 649 -1.41 -19.88 5.93
CA PHE A 649 -1.52 -19.76 4.48
C PHE A 649 -0.26 -19.10 3.93
N ALA A 650 0.23 -19.58 2.80
CA ALA A 650 1.48 -19.10 2.20
C ALA A 650 1.22 -18.01 1.16
N PHE A 651 2.24 -17.21 0.88
CA PHE A 651 2.25 -16.27 -0.23
C PHE A 651 1.83 -16.94 -1.54
N GLY A 652 0.98 -16.28 -2.30
CA GLY A 652 0.45 -16.76 -3.57
C GLY A 652 -0.77 -17.69 -3.45
N GLU A 653 -1.13 -18.17 -2.25
CA GLU A 653 -2.28 -19.06 -2.06
C GLU A 653 -3.62 -18.35 -2.28
N GLY A 654 -4.59 -19.12 -2.77
CA GLY A 654 -5.98 -18.77 -2.95
C GLY A 654 -6.67 -19.85 -3.76
N LEU A 655 -7.94 -20.09 -3.48
CA LEU A 655 -8.75 -21.12 -4.13
C LEU A 655 -9.65 -20.49 -5.22
N SER A 656 -10.04 -21.33 -6.16
CA SER A 656 -11.07 -21.07 -7.17
C SER A 656 -12.23 -22.04 -6.98
N TYR A 657 -13.38 -21.77 -7.58
CA TYR A 657 -14.48 -22.74 -7.64
C TYR A 657 -14.28 -23.78 -8.74
N THR A 658 -13.30 -23.57 -9.62
CA THR A 658 -12.85 -24.58 -10.58
C THR A 658 -11.50 -25.16 -10.20
N THR A 659 -11.00 -26.13 -10.95
CA THR A 659 -9.71 -26.78 -10.74
C THR A 659 -8.80 -26.58 -11.94
N PHE A 660 -7.50 -26.41 -11.68
CA PHE A 660 -6.49 -26.26 -12.72
C PHE A 660 -5.43 -27.35 -12.59
N GLU A 661 -4.98 -27.85 -13.73
CA GLU A 661 -3.87 -28.78 -13.83
C GLU A 661 -2.68 -28.14 -14.55
N TYR A 662 -1.50 -28.29 -13.97
CA TYR A 662 -0.24 -27.80 -14.50
C TYR A 662 0.53 -28.94 -15.14
N GLY A 663 0.92 -28.80 -16.41
CA GLY A 663 1.87 -29.67 -17.08
C GLY A 663 3.28 -29.53 -16.53
N ASP A 664 4.25 -30.20 -17.17
CA ASP A 664 5.64 -30.01 -16.81
C ASP A 664 6.23 -28.78 -17.53
N PRO A 665 7.01 -27.91 -16.82
CA PRO A 665 7.61 -26.74 -17.44
C PRO A 665 8.77 -27.13 -18.35
N THR A 666 8.96 -26.39 -19.44
CA THR A 666 10.03 -26.57 -20.43
C THR A 666 10.74 -25.24 -20.69
N ILE A 667 12.03 -25.31 -21.00
CA ILE A 667 12.81 -24.18 -21.49
C ILE A 667 12.99 -24.36 -23.00
N THR A 668 12.50 -23.39 -23.79
CA THR A 668 12.35 -23.53 -25.26
C THR A 668 13.53 -23.00 -26.05
N ASN A 669 14.41 -22.22 -25.42
CA ASN A 669 15.54 -21.55 -26.10
C ASN A 669 16.92 -21.91 -25.52
N VAL A 670 17.08 -23.16 -25.08
CA VAL A 670 18.38 -23.60 -24.53
C VAL A 670 19.49 -23.40 -25.59
N PRO A 671 20.58 -22.68 -25.29
CA PRO A 671 21.70 -22.51 -26.22
C PRO A 671 22.34 -23.85 -26.63
N GLU A 672 23.00 -23.91 -27.79
CA GLU A 672 23.69 -25.13 -28.26
C GLU A 672 24.76 -25.62 -27.27
N SER A 673 25.37 -24.69 -26.51
CA SER A 673 26.31 -25.04 -25.42
C SER A 673 25.64 -25.68 -24.21
N GLY A 674 24.30 -25.59 -24.07
CA GLY A 674 23.56 -25.94 -22.86
C GLY A 674 23.72 -24.92 -21.72
N ILE A 675 24.43 -23.81 -21.94
CA ILE A 675 24.78 -22.83 -20.91
C ILE A 675 24.37 -21.43 -21.35
N PHE A 676 23.60 -20.71 -20.52
CA PHE A 676 23.20 -19.33 -20.75
C PHE A 676 24.28 -18.36 -20.28
N ALA A 677 24.44 -17.23 -20.99
CA ALA A 677 25.21 -16.09 -20.53
C ALA A 677 24.34 -15.15 -19.69
N GLU A 678 24.95 -14.29 -18.89
CA GLU A 678 24.25 -13.28 -18.07
C GLU A 678 23.38 -12.33 -18.93
N THR A 679 23.77 -12.09 -20.19
CA THR A 679 23.02 -11.24 -21.14
C THR A 679 21.85 -11.94 -21.82
N ASP A 680 21.68 -13.23 -21.61
CA ASP A 680 20.64 -14.01 -22.27
C ASP A 680 19.29 -13.87 -21.52
N THR A 681 18.22 -14.31 -22.18
CA THR A 681 16.89 -14.45 -21.57
C THR A 681 16.50 -15.93 -21.65
N VAL A 682 16.02 -16.47 -20.53
CA VAL A 682 15.45 -17.83 -20.44
C VAL A 682 13.98 -17.76 -20.80
N HIS A 683 13.53 -18.52 -21.82
CA HIS A 683 12.11 -18.65 -22.21
C HIS A 683 11.55 -19.93 -21.62
N ALA A 684 10.74 -19.78 -20.57
CA ALA A 684 10.10 -20.91 -19.87
C ALA A 684 8.61 -20.99 -20.23
N GLU A 685 8.11 -22.20 -20.50
CA GLU A 685 6.70 -22.44 -20.84
C GLU A 685 6.10 -23.55 -19.97
N ILE A 686 4.81 -23.42 -19.68
CA ILE A 686 4.02 -24.46 -19.01
C ILE A 686 2.61 -24.49 -19.61
N THR A 687 2.01 -25.70 -19.69
CA THR A 687 0.61 -25.83 -20.08
C THR A 687 -0.28 -25.77 -18.85
N LEU A 688 -1.27 -24.89 -18.84
CA LEU A 688 -2.32 -24.80 -17.85
C LEU A 688 -3.64 -25.29 -18.45
N THR A 689 -4.37 -26.15 -17.73
CA THR A 689 -5.67 -26.70 -18.15
C THR A 689 -6.70 -26.48 -17.06
N ASN A 690 -7.85 -25.92 -17.39
CA ASN A 690 -9.02 -25.90 -16.52
C ASN A 690 -9.69 -27.29 -16.57
N THR A 691 -9.60 -28.05 -15.49
CA THR A 691 -10.13 -29.42 -15.39
C THR A 691 -11.49 -29.48 -14.69
N GLY A 692 -12.01 -28.36 -14.21
CA GLY A 692 -13.33 -28.27 -13.59
C GLY A 692 -14.44 -27.98 -14.59
N ASP A 693 -15.60 -27.64 -14.07
CA ASP A 693 -16.86 -27.46 -14.84
C ASP A 693 -17.28 -25.99 -14.97
N ARG A 694 -16.47 -25.06 -14.47
CA ARG A 694 -16.71 -23.61 -14.48
C ARG A 694 -15.55 -22.87 -15.15
N LYS A 695 -15.86 -21.75 -15.77
CA LYS A 695 -14.85 -20.76 -16.16
C LYS A 695 -14.16 -20.22 -14.93
N GLY A 696 -12.85 -20.06 -14.95
CA GLY A 696 -12.09 -19.51 -13.83
C GLY A 696 -10.80 -18.84 -14.27
N THR A 697 -10.23 -18.06 -13.36
CA THR A 697 -8.95 -17.39 -13.53
C THR A 697 -7.90 -17.95 -12.57
N GLU A 698 -6.78 -18.40 -13.12
CA GLU A 698 -5.59 -18.81 -12.35
C GLU A 698 -4.52 -17.75 -12.43
N VAL A 699 -3.77 -17.57 -11.33
CA VAL A 699 -2.54 -16.76 -11.26
C VAL A 699 -1.35 -17.71 -11.33
N VAL A 700 -0.78 -17.86 -12.51
CA VAL A 700 0.40 -18.68 -12.74
C VAL A 700 1.63 -17.89 -12.27
N GLN A 701 2.34 -18.43 -11.27
CA GLN A 701 3.47 -17.78 -10.60
C GLN A 701 4.76 -18.51 -11.00
N LEU A 702 5.79 -17.75 -11.35
CA LEU A 702 7.12 -18.26 -11.66
C LEU A 702 8.13 -17.77 -10.62
N TYR A 703 8.85 -18.72 -10.06
CA TYR A 703 9.93 -18.47 -9.12
C TYR A 703 11.25 -18.99 -9.70
N ILE A 704 12.35 -18.32 -9.33
CA ILE A 704 13.72 -18.77 -9.60
C ILE A 704 14.40 -19.15 -8.29
N GLY A 705 15.07 -20.31 -8.29
CA GLY A 705 15.92 -20.75 -7.21
C GLY A 705 17.34 -20.95 -7.70
N ASP A 706 18.33 -20.34 -7.06
CA ASP A 706 19.73 -20.67 -7.23
C ASP A 706 20.06 -21.87 -6.33
N ILE A 707 20.51 -22.98 -6.92
CA ILE A 707 20.66 -24.24 -6.21
C ILE A 707 21.82 -24.18 -5.21
N VAL A 708 22.95 -23.57 -5.60
CA VAL A 708 24.14 -23.42 -4.77
C VAL A 708 24.66 -22.00 -4.89
N THR A 709 24.64 -21.29 -3.78
CA THR A 709 25.06 -19.88 -3.69
C THR A 709 26.30 -19.71 -2.82
N SER A 710 27.17 -18.76 -3.16
CA SER A 710 28.37 -18.41 -2.36
C SER A 710 28.00 -17.76 -1.02
N TYR A 711 26.80 -17.19 -0.90
CA TYR A 711 26.29 -16.57 0.30
C TYR A 711 24.94 -17.18 0.67
N SER A 712 24.58 -17.23 1.97
CA SER A 712 23.25 -17.67 2.39
C SER A 712 22.17 -16.87 1.68
N TRP A 713 21.27 -17.56 0.99
CA TRP A 713 20.20 -16.98 0.18
C TRP A 713 18.88 -17.75 0.37
N THR A 714 17.80 -17.19 -0.16
CA THR A 714 16.51 -17.87 -0.19
C THR A 714 16.53 -19.07 -1.14
N ASP A 715 15.58 -19.99 -1.01
CA ASP A 715 15.48 -21.11 -1.94
C ASP A 715 14.66 -20.81 -3.20
N ARG A 716 13.93 -19.71 -3.22
CA ARG A 716 13.18 -19.20 -4.39
C ARG A 716 12.76 -17.75 -4.23
N GLU A 717 12.63 -17.07 -5.37
CA GLU A 717 12.14 -15.70 -5.48
C GLU A 717 11.15 -15.59 -6.64
N LEU A 718 10.04 -14.91 -6.43
CA LEU A 718 9.11 -14.56 -7.51
C LEU A 718 9.82 -13.68 -8.55
N LYS A 719 9.74 -14.06 -9.82
CA LYS A 719 10.32 -13.30 -10.95
C LYS A 719 9.32 -13.00 -12.05
N ALA A 720 8.18 -13.70 -12.08
CA ALA A 720 7.09 -13.41 -13.01
C ALA A 720 5.77 -14.00 -12.54
N PHE A 721 4.66 -13.45 -13.04
CA PHE A 721 3.33 -14.03 -12.89
C PHE A 721 2.44 -13.64 -14.08
N GLN A 722 1.40 -14.44 -14.34
CA GLN A 722 0.36 -14.13 -15.32
C GLN A 722 -1.01 -14.58 -14.83
N ARG A 723 -2.00 -13.73 -15.02
CA ARG A 723 -3.41 -14.11 -14.87
C ARG A 723 -3.89 -14.79 -16.14
N VAL A 724 -4.51 -15.95 -16.00
CA VAL A 724 -4.95 -16.78 -17.12
C VAL A 724 -6.38 -17.22 -16.90
N GLU A 725 -7.30 -16.69 -17.70
CA GLU A 725 -8.70 -17.07 -17.70
C GLU A 725 -8.92 -18.23 -18.67
N LEU A 726 -9.60 -19.29 -18.22
CA LEU A 726 -9.89 -20.49 -19.02
C LEU A 726 -11.33 -20.98 -18.85
N GLU A 727 -11.97 -21.29 -19.95
CA GLU A 727 -13.23 -22.01 -19.98
C GLU A 727 -13.02 -23.48 -19.56
N PRO A 728 -14.08 -24.20 -19.12
CA PRO A 728 -13.99 -25.61 -18.76
C PRO A 728 -13.38 -26.48 -19.86
N GLY A 729 -12.43 -27.33 -19.49
CA GLY A 729 -11.73 -28.23 -20.39
C GLY A 729 -10.79 -27.58 -21.40
N LYS A 730 -10.49 -26.26 -21.25
CA LYS A 730 -9.55 -25.57 -22.13
C LYS A 730 -8.17 -25.52 -21.51
N SER A 731 -7.18 -25.53 -22.42
CA SER A 731 -5.75 -25.42 -22.07
C SER A 731 -5.14 -24.21 -22.76
N LYS A 732 -4.10 -23.64 -22.12
CA LYS A 732 -3.27 -22.56 -22.66
C LYS A 732 -1.81 -22.81 -22.29
N THR A 733 -0.89 -22.58 -23.22
CA THR A 733 0.53 -22.46 -22.91
C THR A 733 0.79 -21.09 -22.35
N VAL A 734 1.37 -21.04 -21.15
CA VAL A 734 1.79 -19.82 -20.47
C VAL A 734 3.30 -19.72 -20.60
N ALA A 735 3.79 -18.64 -21.16
CA ALA A 735 5.20 -18.40 -21.42
C ALA A 735 5.74 -17.22 -20.59
N PHE A 736 6.98 -17.34 -20.15
CA PHE A 736 7.67 -16.33 -19.36
C PHE A 736 9.07 -16.08 -19.93
N ASP A 737 9.45 -14.83 -19.99
CA ASP A 737 10.78 -14.36 -20.36
C ASP A 737 11.51 -13.86 -19.12
N ILE A 738 12.61 -14.51 -18.77
CA ILE A 738 13.39 -14.22 -17.56
C ILE A 738 14.80 -13.81 -17.99
N PRO A 739 15.14 -12.51 -17.90
CA PRO A 739 16.53 -12.09 -18.10
C PRO A 739 17.44 -12.80 -17.07
N VAL A 740 18.52 -13.43 -17.52
CA VAL A 740 19.50 -14.06 -16.62
C VAL A 740 20.09 -13.04 -15.65
N SER A 741 20.25 -11.79 -16.10
CA SER A 741 20.68 -10.65 -15.25
C SER A 741 19.77 -10.35 -14.06
N ASP A 742 18.53 -10.88 -14.03
CA ASP A 742 17.61 -10.75 -12.89
C ASP A 742 17.73 -11.92 -11.89
N CYS A 743 18.49 -12.97 -12.23
CA CYS A 743 18.76 -14.13 -11.37
C CYS A 743 19.92 -13.84 -10.43
N THR A 744 19.83 -12.76 -9.67
CA THR A 744 20.91 -12.26 -8.81
C THR A 744 20.80 -12.69 -7.37
N ILE A 745 21.97 -12.84 -6.73
CA ILE A 745 22.11 -12.78 -5.26
C ILE A 745 22.82 -11.47 -4.89
N VAL A 746 22.89 -11.18 -3.59
CA VAL A 746 23.67 -10.03 -3.07
C VAL A 746 24.84 -10.54 -2.24
N ASP A 747 26.06 -10.11 -2.60
CA ASP A 747 27.30 -10.52 -1.93
C ASP A 747 27.51 -9.82 -0.56
N SER A 748 28.63 -10.09 0.09
CA SER A 748 28.99 -9.47 1.39
C SER A 748 29.27 -7.97 1.30
N GLU A 749 29.57 -7.46 0.11
CA GLU A 749 29.86 -6.05 -0.16
C GLU A 749 28.62 -5.29 -0.66
N ALA A 750 27.46 -5.95 -0.61
CA ALA A 750 26.16 -5.43 -1.06
C ALA A 750 26.08 -5.19 -2.58
N ASN A 751 26.82 -5.93 -3.39
CA ASN A 751 26.68 -5.93 -4.84
C ASN A 751 25.70 -7.01 -5.29
N ARG A 752 24.85 -6.72 -6.26
CA ARG A 752 24.03 -7.72 -6.96
C ARG A 752 24.88 -8.41 -8.00
N ILE A 753 24.98 -9.72 -7.94
CA ILE A 753 25.77 -10.55 -8.83
C ILE A 753 24.97 -11.74 -9.34
N VAL A 754 25.23 -12.17 -10.57
CA VAL A 754 24.77 -13.47 -11.10
C VAL A 754 25.94 -14.44 -10.95
N GLU A 755 25.71 -15.57 -10.27
CA GLU A 755 26.75 -16.59 -10.11
C GLU A 755 26.63 -17.67 -11.19
N PRO A 756 27.77 -18.23 -11.68
CA PRO A 756 27.74 -19.41 -12.51
C PRO A 756 27.17 -20.60 -11.74
N GLY A 757 26.26 -21.34 -12.35
CA GLY A 757 25.68 -22.50 -11.66
C GLY A 757 24.39 -23.00 -12.29
N GLU A 758 23.74 -23.92 -11.60
CA GLU A 758 22.44 -24.48 -11.97
C GLU A 758 21.32 -23.76 -11.22
N PHE A 759 20.33 -23.30 -11.95
CA PHE A 759 19.15 -22.63 -11.44
C PHE A 759 17.88 -23.46 -11.66
N GLU A 760 16.93 -23.36 -10.72
CA GLU A 760 15.60 -23.92 -10.85
C GLU A 760 14.61 -22.85 -11.40
N VAL A 761 13.81 -23.26 -12.39
CA VAL A 761 12.56 -22.59 -12.75
C VAL A 761 11.43 -23.35 -12.12
N LEU A 762 10.67 -22.70 -11.27
CA LEU A 762 9.58 -23.27 -10.47
C LEU A 762 8.27 -22.57 -10.83
N ILE A 763 7.28 -23.29 -11.36
CA ILE A 763 6.02 -22.70 -11.83
C ILE A 763 4.82 -23.40 -11.17
N GLY A 764 3.90 -22.59 -10.62
CA GLY A 764 2.68 -23.11 -10.00
C GLY A 764 1.75 -22.01 -9.51
N HIS A 765 0.89 -22.34 -8.54
CA HIS A 765 -0.17 -21.44 -8.06
C HIS A 765 0.10 -20.83 -6.68
N SER A 766 1.22 -21.14 -6.06
CA SER A 766 1.64 -20.53 -4.78
C SER A 766 3.12 -20.73 -4.53
N SER A 767 3.64 -20.09 -3.49
CA SER A 767 5.04 -20.25 -3.06
C SER A 767 5.35 -21.58 -2.40
N ARG A 768 4.37 -22.44 -2.08
CA ARG A 768 4.65 -23.76 -1.50
C ARG A 768 5.37 -24.67 -2.49
N ARG A 769 6.46 -25.33 -2.05
CA ARG A 769 7.26 -26.21 -2.90
C ARG A 769 6.45 -27.34 -3.53
N GLU A 770 5.50 -27.93 -2.81
CA GLU A 770 4.61 -28.98 -3.26
C GLU A 770 3.61 -28.52 -4.34
N HIS A 771 3.40 -27.22 -4.50
CA HIS A 771 2.53 -26.63 -5.52
C HIS A 771 3.28 -26.22 -6.80
N LEU A 772 4.61 -26.46 -6.85
CA LEU A 772 5.48 -25.99 -7.93
C LEU A 772 5.99 -27.14 -8.79
N LYS A 773 5.82 -27.01 -10.09
CA LYS A 773 6.48 -27.82 -11.11
C LYS A 773 7.86 -27.25 -11.39
N ARG A 774 8.84 -28.13 -11.74
CA ARG A 774 10.25 -27.77 -11.82
C ARG A 774 10.89 -28.11 -13.14
N THR A 775 11.75 -27.23 -13.64
CA THR A 775 12.80 -27.48 -14.64
C THR A 775 14.07 -26.73 -14.26
N THR A 776 15.20 -26.96 -14.94
CA THR A 776 16.49 -26.30 -14.60
C THR A 776 17.18 -25.75 -15.84
N PHE A 777 18.05 -24.74 -15.61
CA PHE A 777 18.98 -24.21 -16.61
C PHE A 777 20.33 -23.91 -15.95
N THR A 778 21.37 -23.79 -16.77
CA THR A 778 22.75 -23.51 -16.29
C THR A 778 23.22 -22.18 -16.81
N VAL A 779 23.86 -21.38 -15.95
CA VAL A 779 24.50 -20.09 -16.25
C VAL A 779 26.02 -20.24 -16.25
N ALA A 780 26.71 -19.48 -17.15
CA ALA A 780 28.16 -19.51 -17.36
C ALA A 780 28.98 -18.95 -16.18
#